data_f12b10b7eb8b5ce1485d172679acd1e6
#
_entry.id   f12b10b7eb8b5ce1485d172679acd1e6
#
_cell.length_a   1.000
_cell.length_b   1.000
_cell.length_c   1.000
_cell.angle_alpha   90.00
_cell.angle_beta   90.00
_cell.angle_gamma   90.00
#
_symmetry.space_group_name_H-M   'P 1'
#
loop_
_entity.id
_entity.type
_entity.pdbx_description
1 polymer ?
#
loop_
_entity_poly.entity_id
_entity_poly.type
_entity_poly.pdbx_seq_one_letter_code
_entity_poly.pdbx_strand_id
1 'polypeptide(L)'
;MPLTDSDNMHRLLKHIALILAPLCLLAACRGGEEPVEDVLELDPAVLEFDALGGRESFEVISSEDWVANSGQSWAKVLNSSGKASSEAVSVQVDVSANTSGSSRTAVITVKTMSMKVATLTVSQSAESSVTVRGIADAADLQAFAEAVSTGASISRYMVDGSVVLLSDIDASTLTDWTPIGNRTHPFTGTFDGRGHCVSGLNLSCDASVSADNGFFGVISSATIKNLVLGRDGDVIRVTGSSAGPANAGGVCAAATSSSFLAVQNRLTLEYMSEGASGRELCLGGICGKADKVIFQNCRNYADVLCPLKALAGGFAGSASGSVSSCTNYGSILCEAEDGQCGPAWACGEFLSGDFITNSGYGHAGSYSLYSSNPAAAPDAMFYNAMLAPEGKFDTEKTTVDRTLDSYYDWKVDESRTLASGCSYTRYICTNVPRRVCVLELDLASTEAVLTTAYSDGIVPNPNANKNNNNGPKVRETLSQLCDRLRSEGTQVIAGVNSGFFDSNDGISRGPHVENGEAIYVNMPSVRKALPNHDWALTVFDDGTASCGKKTFSGRSDGPAGHFEIGGSEYPYYSINDTIVRHIYPAFEANMYTSRYVRQPHPETLPSVVNALAKDAYYLVCRYSSGRMKVNAGYADAVVSAICDGRTQPLAEPPYVSGDDEFVLSLSGATAAAVASVASVGTGLRVRADMAIDGVSKPIITQNATMFQFMVDGVDASQTPPATHTNITTHDPVTFAAVDKNATRLWLIEVDGRQPWVSMGLKSYEMYRIALKLGAWNMTRFDGGGSSCMWVYDPVTSKGSLVSNPSDSKGERSCLNYMLITKKQ
;
A
#
# COMPACT_ATOMS: atom_id res chain seq x y z
N MET A 1 27.39 -46.56 12.34
CA MET A 1 28.75 -46.40 12.89
C MET A 1 28.75 -45.18 13.73
N PRO A 2 29.08 -45.20 15.00
CA PRO A 2 28.84 -44.13 15.95
C PRO A 2 30.03 -43.17 15.97
N LEU A 3 29.73 -41.88 16.06
CA LEU A 3 30.70 -40.84 16.39
C LEU A 3 30.42 -40.40 17.83
N THR A 4 31.28 -40.85 18.59
CA THR A 4 31.99 -40.48 19.80
C THR A 4 31.50 -39.34 20.69
N ASP A 5 31.08 -39.75 21.83
CA ASP A 5 30.85 -39.17 23.13
C ASP A 5 32.05 -38.43 23.72
N SER A 6 32.44 -37.30 23.19
CA SER A 6 33.50 -36.51 23.86
C SER A 6 33.04 -35.18 24.45
N ASP A 7 31.88 -34.64 23.96
CA ASP A 7 31.42 -33.31 24.43
C ASP A 7 30.56 -33.35 25.70
N ASN A 8 29.97 -34.48 26.00
CA ASN A 8 29.18 -34.64 27.25
C ASN A 8 30.04 -34.86 28.50
N MET A 9 31.25 -35.29 28.34
CA MET A 9 32.16 -35.53 29.48
C MET A 9 32.78 -34.22 30.00
N HIS A 10 32.96 -33.20 29.13
CA HIS A 10 33.48 -31.91 29.57
C HIS A 10 32.46 -31.05 30.32
N ARG A 11 31.15 -31.21 30.01
CA ARG A 11 30.09 -30.51 30.74
C ARG A 11 29.82 -31.13 32.12
N LEU A 12 29.96 -32.45 32.27
CA LEU A 12 29.72 -33.15 33.54
C LEU A 12 30.87 -32.90 34.55
N LEU A 13 32.10 -32.71 34.07
CA LEU A 13 33.27 -32.40 34.92
C LEU A 13 33.25 -30.96 35.45
N LYS A 14 32.62 -30.00 34.77
CA LYS A 14 32.50 -28.63 35.26
C LYS A 14 31.48 -28.50 36.42
N HIS A 15 30.47 -29.37 36.49
CA HIS A 15 29.46 -29.35 37.55
C HIS A 15 29.87 -30.13 38.82
N ILE A 16 30.85 -31.02 38.76
CA ILE A 16 31.38 -31.76 39.90
C ILE A 16 32.42 -30.95 40.68
N ALA A 17 33.11 -30.01 40.07
CA ALA A 17 34.08 -29.13 40.75
C ALA A 17 33.42 -28.06 41.65
N LEU A 18 32.11 -27.78 41.49
CA LEU A 18 31.39 -26.77 42.30
C LEU A 18 30.70 -27.31 43.56
N ILE A 19 30.72 -28.62 43.82
CA ILE A 19 30.01 -29.27 44.95
C ILE A 19 30.93 -29.76 46.07
N LEU A 20 32.24 -29.65 45.93
CA LEU A 20 33.20 -30.21 46.88
C LEU A 20 33.99 -29.21 47.75
N ALA A 21 33.57 -27.96 47.79
CA ALA A 21 34.24 -26.97 48.65
C ALA A 21 33.31 -26.29 49.64
N PRO A 22 32.68 -27.02 50.60
CA PRO A 22 32.68 -26.56 51.97
C PRO A 22 32.66 -27.74 52.96
N LEU A 23 33.75 -28.41 53.18
CA LEU A 23 33.84 -29.29 54.34
C LEU A 23 35.29 -29.38 54.87
N CYS A 24 35.91 -28.26 55.20
CA CYS A 24 37.12 -28.20 56.01
C CYS A 24 37.24 -26.79 56.63
N LEU A 25 36.40 -26.52 57.64
CA LEU A 25 36.59 -25.34 58.48
C LEU A 25 36.18 -25.73 59.91
N LEU A 26 37.08 -26.39 60.60
CA LEU A 26 37.16 -26.44 62.11
C LEU A 26 38.50 -26.98 62.48
N ALA A 27 39.50 -26.13 62.59
CA ALA A 27 40.55 -26.21 63.62
C ALA A 27 41.57 -25.09 63.43
N ALA A 28 41.70 -24.32 64.51
CA ALA A 28 42.87 -23.64 65.01
C ALA A 28 43.28 -22.27 64.41
N CYS A 29 43.00 -21.28 65.25
CA CYS A 29 43.75 -19.99 65.30
C CYS A 29 45.28 -20.11 65.18
N ARG A 30 45.84 -19.40 64.20
CA ARG A 30 47.14 -18.61 64.32
C ARG A 30 47.26 -17.75 63.07
N GLY A 31 47.49 -16.47 63.28
CA GLY A 31 47.55 -15.49 62.15
C GLY A 31 48.74 -15.80 61.25
N GLY A 32 48.40 -15.69 59.99
CA GLY A 32 49.29 -15.62 58.84
C GLY A 32 48.30 -15.31 57.68
N GLU A 33 48.45 -14.11 57.04
CA GLU A 33 47.71 -13.78 55.84
C GLU A 33 48.10 -14.84 54.78
N GLU A 34 47.12 -15.71 54.42
CA GLU A 34 47.26 -16.50 53.23
C GLU A 34 47.26 -15.53 52.04
N PRO A 35 48.14 -15.71 51.03
CA PRO A 35 48.10 -14.90 49.84
C PRO A 35 46.75 -15.05 49.15
N VAL A 36 46.05 -13.97 49.05
CA VAL A 36 44.85 -13.90 48.18
C VAL A 36 45.27 -14.32 46.81
N GLU A 37 44.72 -15.42 46.29
CA GLU A 37 45.05 -15.89 44.96
C GLU A 37 44.55 -14.83 43.98
N ASP A 38 45.50 -14.20 43.28
CA ASP A 38 45.19 -13.17 42.29
C ASP A 38 44.38 -13.82 41.17
N VAL A 39 43.06 -13.51 41.06
CA VAL A 39 42.18 -14.00 40.05
C VAL A 39 42.09 -12.97 38.92
N LEU A 40 42.24 -13.39 37.67
CA LEU A 40 41.84 -12.66 36.47
C LEU A 40 41.43 -13.67 35.40
N GLU A 41 40.13 -13.75 35.16
CA GLU A 41 39.50 -14.69 34.23
C GLU A 41 38.65 -13.93 33.21
N LEU A 42 38.60 -14.42 31.96
CA LEU A 42 37.81 -13.91 30.85
C LEU A 42 36.97 -15.04 30.26
N ASP A 43 35.68 -14.79 30.05
CA ASP A 43 34.80 -15.76 29.40
C ASP A 43 33.81 -15.04 28.42
N PRO A 44 33.69 -15.46 27.14
CA PRO A 44 34.56 -16.45 26.49
C PRO A 44 35.99 -15.90 26.18
N ALA A 45 36.93 -16.77 25.92
CA ALA A 45 38.30 -16.42 25.52
C ALA A 45 38.42 -16.01 24.04
N VAL A 46 37.37 -16.23 23.26
CA VAL A 46 37.31 -15.87 21.81
C VAL A 46 35.93 -15.28 21.52
N LEU A 47 35.92 -14.15 20.82
CA LEU A 47 34.71 -13.60 20.18
C LEU A 47 34.85 -13.74 18.65
N GLU A 48 33.83 -14.29 18.01
CA GLU A 48 33.79 -14.50 16.58
C GLU A 48 32.80 -13.55 15.92
N PHE A 49 33.24 -12.81 14.92
CA PHE A 49 32.42 -11.91 14.15
C PHE A 49 32.41 -12.30 12.66
N ASP A 50 31.30 -12.10 12.00
CA ASP A 50 31.26 -12.11 10.54
C ASP A 50 31.95 -10.85 9.98
N ALA A 51 32.03 -10.74 8.66
CA ALA A 51 32.64 -9.60 8.00
C ALA A 51 31.98 -8.25 8.33
N LEU A 52 30.73 -8.27 8.77
CA LEU A 52 29.94 -7.06 9.07
C LEU A 52 30.32 -6.45 10.42
N GLY A 53 30.91 -7.24 11.31
CA GLY A 53 31.19 -6.83 12.67
C GLY A 53 29.92 -6.73 13.52
N GLY A 54 29.91 -5.82 14.49
CA GLY A 54 28.81 -5.67 15.43
C GLY A 54 29.28 -5.54 16.85
N ARG A 55 28.42 -5.81 17.81
CA ARG A 55 28.75 -5.76 19.24
C ARG A 55 28.51 -7.10 19.90
N GLU A 56 29.53 -7.53 20.64
CA GLU A 56 29.45 -8.68 21.52
C GLU A 56 30.09 -8.33 22.86
N SER A 57 29.91 -9.19 23.87
CA SER A 57 30.47 -8.97 25.19
C SER A 57 31.22 -10.20 25.68
N PHE A 58 32.19 -9.96 26.53
CA PHE A 58 32.85 -10.96 27.35
C PHE A 58 32.79 -10.56 28.83
N GLU A 59 32.96 -11.51 29.71
CA GLU A 59 32.91 -11.30 31.14
C GLU A 59 34.34 -11.28 31.72
N VAL A 60 34.55 -10.43 32.74
CA VAL A 60 35.80 -10.32 33.50
C VAL A 60 35.50 -10.58 34.95
N ILE A 61 36.19 -11.56 35.56
CA ILE A 61 36.23 -11.76 36.99
C ILE A 61 37.66 -11.43 37.45
N SER A 62 37.80 -10.50 38.38
CA SER A 62 39.12 -10.07 38.83
C SER A 62 39.16 -9.68 40.31
N SER A 63 40.16 -10.15 41.02
CA SER A 63 40.43 -9.75 42.42
C SER A 63 41.00 -8.33 42.58
N GLU A 64 41.34 -7.68 41.46
CA GLU A 64 41.87 -6.31 41.41
C GLU A 64 41.15 -5.45 40.40
N ASP A 65 41.30 -4.13 40.52
CA ASP A 65 40.87 -3.20 39.47
C ASP A 65 41.64 -3.49 38.18
N TRP A 66 40.93 -3.41 37.06
CA TRP A 66 41.51 -3.81 35.79
C TRP A 66 41.20 -2.79 34.67
N VAL A 67 42.03 -2.87 33.62
CA VAL A 67 41.82 -2.14 32.39
C VAL A 67 41.90 -3.08 31.18
N ALA A 68 41.00 -2.90 30.22
CA ALA A 68 40.99 -3.65 28.96
C ALA A 68 41.35 -2.75 27.78
N ASN A 69 42.21 -3.24 26.89
CA ASN A 69 42.64 -2.48 25.72
C ASN A 69 42.74 -3.40 24.49
N SER A 70 42.26 -2.90 23.35
CA SER A 70 42.46 -3.55 22.06
C SER A 70 43.66 -2.97 21.34
N GLY A 71 44.48 -3.84 20.77
CA GLY A 71 45.61 -3.46 19.91
C GLY A 71 45.17 -2.99 18.52
N GLN A 72 43.87 -3.05 18.19
CA GLN A 72 43.37 -2.76 16.85
C GLN A 72 42.17 -1.76 16.92
N SER A 73 42.23 -0.74 16.08
CA SER A 73 41.18 0.30 16.06
C SER A 73 39.83 -0.19 15.58
N TRP A 74 39.77 -1.29 14.84
CA TRP A 74 38.53 -1.88 14.31
C TRP A 74 37.78 -2.78 15.32
N ALA A 75 38.40 -3.16 16.44
CA ALA A 75 37.81 -3.91 17.55
C ALA A 75 37.95 -3.06 18.83
N LYS A 76 36.95 -2.23 19.09
CA LYS A 76 37.00 -1.22 20.18
C LYS A 76 36.30 -1.73 21.41
N VAL A 77 36.99 -1.68 22.55
CA VAL A 77 36.42 -1.94 23.89
C VAL A 77 35.69 -0.68 24.34
N LEU A 78 34.39 -0.81 24.66
CA LEU A 78 33.53 0.34 25.02
C LEU A 78 33.63 0.71 26.50
N ASN A 79 33.57 -0.26 27.39
CA ASN A 79 33.77 -0.09 28.84
C ASN A 79 35.13 -0.69 29.25
N SER A 80 36.16 0.08 29.03
CA SER A 80 37.57 -0.38 29.08
C SER A 80 38.20 -0.46 30.48
N SER A 81 37.43 -0.41 31.54
CA SER A 81 37.94 -0.58 32.92
C SER A 81 36.85 -1.02 33.86
N GLY A 82 37.23 -1.75 34.91
CA GLY A 82 36.30 -2.18 35.96
C GLY A 82 37.00 -2.26 37.32
N LYS A 83 36.16 -2.43 38.36
CA LYS A 83 36.61 -2.62 39.74
C LYS A 83 36.77 -4.12 40.04
N ALA A 84 37.58 -4.41 41.08
CA ALA A 84 37.67 -5.75 41.65
C ALA A 84 36.26 -6.30 41.95
N SER A 85 35.98 -7.50 41.44
CA SER A 85 34.68 -8.16 41.61
C SER A 85 34.87 -9.67 41.53
N SER A 86 34.20 -10.38 42.46
CA SER A 86 34.04 -11.82 42.38
C SER A 86 32.84 -12.23 41.53
N GLU A 87 32.00 -11.25 41.11
CA GLU A 87 30.95 -11.44 40.11
C GLU A 87 31.45 -11.01 38.74
N ALA A 88 30.94 -11.67 37.70
CA ALA A 88 31.31 -11.38 36.33
C ALA A 88 30.88 -9.97 35.93
N VAL A 89 31.79 -9.20 35.39
CA VAL A 89 31.55 -7.84 34.85
C VAL A 89 31.56 -7.91 33.32
N SER A 90 30.44 -7.58 32.72
CA SER A 90 30.31 -7.61 31.25
C SER A 90 31.02 -6.43 30.58
N VAL A 91 31.86 -6.75 29.59
CA VAL A 91 32.65 -5.79 28.79
C VAL A 91 32.24 -5.89 27.32
N GLN A 92 31.80 -4.78 26.77
CA GLN A 92 31.36 -4.73 25.36
C GLN A 92 32.49 -4.44 24.40
N VAL A 93 32.53 -5.16 23.29
CA VAL A 93 33.45 -4.97 22.16
C VAL A 93 32.65 -4.59 20.92
N ASP A 94 33.00 -3.45 20.33
CA ASP A 94 32.40 -2.95 19.09
C ASP A 94 33.39 -3.20 17.94
N VAL A 95 32.99 -4.02 16.97
CA VAL A 95 33.81 -4.46 15.85
C VAL A 95 33.29 -3.84 14.57
N SER A 96 34.09 -3.01 13.90
CA SER A 96 33.72 -2.40 12.62
C SER A 96 33.75 -3.43 11.47
N ALA A 97 32.98 -3.16 10.40
CA ALA A 97 32.94 -4.04 9.23
C ALA A 97 34.35 -4.29 8.64
N ASN A 98 34.58 -5.54 8.25
CA ASN A 98 35.76 -5.97 7.53
C ASN A 98 35.49 -5.98 6.03
N THR A 99 35.86 -4.91 5.36
CA THR A 99 35.70 -4.77 3.90
C THR A 99 36.89 -5.32 3.13
N SER A 100 37.82 -5.97 3.81
CA SER A 100 38.97 -6.62 3.17
C SER A 100 38.63 -8.05 2.77
N GLY A 101 39.16 -8.53 1.67
CA GLY A 101 38.95 -9.91 1.21
C GLY A 101 39.68 -10.97 2.08
N SER A 102 40.13 -10.63 3.31
CA SER A 102 40.85 -11.52 4.22
C SER A 102 40.29 -11.44 5.63
N SER A 103 40.21 -12.57 6.32
CA SER A 103 39.87 -12.59 7.74
C SER A 103 40.93 -11.84 8.55
N ARG A 104 40.53 -11.28 9.70
CA ARG A 104 41.41 -10.53 10.59
C ARG A 104 41.19 -10.90 12.05
N THR A 105 42.20 -10.71 12.85
CA THR A 105 42.15 -10.98 14.30
C THR A 105 42.69 -9.79 15.09
N ALA A 106 42.09 -9.59 16.28
CA ALA A 106 42.60 -8.63 17.26
C ALA A 106 42.74 -9.34 18.61
N VAL A 107 43.64 -8.84 19.42
CA VAL A 107 43.80 -9.31 20.81
C VAL A 107 43.40 -8.16 21.74
N ILE A 108 42.40 -8.44 22.60
CA ILE A 108 42.07 -7.58 23.71
C ILE A 108 42.87 -8.06 24.92
N THR A 109 43.58 -7.15 25.52
CA THR A 109 44.42 -7.42 26.72
C THR A 109 43.77 -6.77 27.92
N VAL A 110 43.46 -7.57 28.91
CA VAL A 110 42.98 -7.11 30.24
C VAL A 110 44.15 -7.21 31.22
N LYS A 111 44.40 -6.10 31.93
CA LYS A 111 45.51 -6.00 32.92
C LYS A 111 45.00 -5.52 34.26
N THR A 112 45.47 -6.11 35.31
CA THR A 112 45.27 -5.66 36.68
C THR A 112 46.35 -4.69 37.16
N MET A 113 46.14 -4.09 38.33
CA MET A 113 47.10 -3.19 38.95
C MET A 113 48.45 -3.90 39.32
N SER A 114 48.38 -5.15 39.67
CA SER A 114 49.59 -6.00 39.91
C SER A 114 50.27 -6.48 38.63
N MET A 115 49.81 -6.00 37.46
CA MET A 115 50.33 -6.37 36.14
C MET A 115 49.99 -7.81 35.69
N LYS A 116 49.04 -8.49 36.33
CA LYS A 116 48.49 -9.73 35.77
C LYS A 116 47.80 -9.46 34.47
N VAL A 117 47.95 -10.36 33.50
CA VAL A 117 47.44 -10.16 32.12
C VAL A 117 46.64 -11.38 31.71
N ALA A 118 45.47 -11.14 31.19
CA ALA A 118 44.66 -12.09 30.44
C ALA A 118 44.32 -11.54 29.05
N THR A 119 44.12 -12.42 28.10
CA THR A 119 43.87 -12.01 26.70
C THR A 119 42.64 -12.72 26.15
N LEU A 120 41.86 -11.96 25.36
CA LEU A 120 40.75 -12.42 24.57
C LEU A 120 41.12 -12.24 23.10
N THR A 121 40.81 -13.21 22.26
CA THR A 121 40.96 -13.09 20.80
C THR A 121 39.62 -12.69 20.18
N VAL A 122 39.63 -11.63 19.35
CA VAL A 122 38.53 -11.27 18.46
C VAL A 122 38.92 -11.75 17.06
N SER A 123 38.09 -12.61 16.49
CA SER A 123 38.23 -13.16 15.14
C SER A 123 37.13 -12.59 14.25
N GLN A 124 37.46 -12.09 13.07
CA GLN A 124 36.49 -11.59 12.11
C GLN A 124 36.71 -12.15 10.72
N SER A 125 35.64 -12.69 10.12
CA SER A 125 35.68 -13.28 8.77
C SER A 125 36.00 -12.28 7.67
N ALA A 126 36.49 -12.79 6.54
CA ALA A 126 36.64 -12.02 5.31
C ALA A 126 35.26 -11.71 4.70
N GLU A 127 35.16 -10.63 3.97
CA GLU A 127 33.96 -10.34 3.14
C GLU A 127 33.91 -11.38 2.01
N SER A 128 32.94 -12.31 2.10
CA SER A 128 32.60 -13.18 0.98
C SER A 128 31.56 -12.48 0.12
N SER A 129 31.74 -12.47 -1.18
CA SER A 129 30.96 -11.76 -2.19
C SER A 129 29.45 -11.76 -1.91
N VAL A 130 28.89 -10.54 -1.82
CA VAL A 130 27.46 -10.20 -1.80
C VAL A 130 26.66 -10.87 -0.69
N THR A 131 26.79 -10.36 0.52
CA THR A 131 25.82 -10.65 1.56
C THR A 131 24.68 -9.64 1.45
N VAL A 132 23.55 -10.07 0.89
CA VAL A 132 22.30 -9.32 0.98
C VAL A 132 21.99 -9.20 2.48
N ARG A 133 21.98 -7.98 3.03
CA ARG A 133 21.64 -7.76 4.43
C ARG A 133 20.12 -7.67 4.57
N GLY A 134 19.59 -8.43 5.52
CA GLY A 134 18.16 -8.47 5.80
C GLY A 134 17.60 -9.88 5.59
N ILE A 135 16.31 -10.03 5.79
CA ILE A 135 15.57 -11.26 5.61
C ILE A 135 14.87 -11.19 4.24
N ALA A 136 15.27 -12.03 3.30
CA ALA A 136 14.79 -11.99 1.93
C ALA A 136 13.71 -13.04 1.61
N ASP A 137 13.74 -14.18 2.31
CA ASP A 137 12.86 -15.31 2.05
C ASP A 137 12.58 -16.12 3.33
N ALA A 138 11.80 -17.20 3.19
CA ALA A 138 11.43 -18.08 4.29
C ALA A 138 12.62 -18.79 4.96
N ALA A 139 13.66 -19.13 4.19
CA ALA A 139 14.85 -19.78 4.72
C ALA A 139 15.67 -18.80 5.58
N ASP A 140 15.83 -17.57 5.13
CA ASP A 140 16.43 -16.50 5.93
C ASP A 140 15.65 -16.23 7.20
N LEU A 141 14.31 -16.22 7.12
CA LEU A 141 13.44 -16.02 8.28
C LEU A 141 13.58 -17.12 9.31
N GLN A 142 13.62 -18.38 8.88
CA GLN A 142 13.84 -19.52 9.77
C GLN A 142 15.24 -19.47 10.42
N ALA A 143 16.28 -19.21 9.63
CA ALA A 143 17.64 -19.11 10.13
C ALA A 143 17.81 -17.93 11.10
N PHE A 144 17.10 -16.82 10.90
CA PHE A 144 17.03 -15.70 11.83
C PHE A 144 16.37 -16.12 13.14
N ALA A 145 15.24 -16.82 13.09
CA ALA A 145 14.54 -17.29 14.28
C ALA A 145 15.42 -18.22 15.13
N GLU A 146 16.12 -19.15 14.47
CA GLU A 146 17.08 -20.04 15.12
C GLU A 146 18.25 -19.28 15.75
N ALA A 147 18.84 -18.30 15.03
CA ALA A 147 19.95 -17.49 15.52
C ALA A 147 19.56 -16.73 16.80
N VAL A 148 18.40 -16.07 16.83
CA VAL A 148 17.90 -15.39 18.02
C VAL A 148 17.69 -16.38 19.16
N SER A 149 17.01 -17.49 18.89
CA SER A 149 16.61 -18.47 19.94
C SER A 149 17.78 -19.24 20.53
N THR A 150 18.93 -19.27 19.85
CA THR A 150 20.19 -19.87 20.32
C THR A 150 21.20 -18.85 20.84
N GLY A 151 20.93 -17.55 20.71
CA GLY A 151 21.84 -16.47 21.06
C GLY A 151 22.99 -16.27 20.07
N ALA A 152 22.86 -16.79 18.84
CA ALA A 152 23.84 -16.56 17.78
C ALA A 152 23.73 -15.13 17.21
N SER A 153 24.79 -14.70 16.50
CA SER A 153 24.82 -13.37 15.88
C SER A 153 23.75 -13.20 14.81
N ILE A 154 23.02 -12.07 14.87
CA ILE A 154 22.00 -11.67 13.90
C ILE A 154 22.46 -10.52 12.99
N SER A 155 23.72 -10.17 12.99
CA SER A 155 24.29 -9.02 12.27
C SER A 155 24.02 -9.05 10.75
N ARG A 156 23.97 -10.24 10.15
CA ARG A 156 23.64 -10.42 8.70
C ARG A 156 22.23 -9.99 8.33
N TYR A 157 21.31 -9.94 9.28
CA TYR A 157 19.93 -9.55 9.06
C TYR A 157 19.68 -8.06 9.31
N MET A 158 20.70 -7.33 9.74
CA MET A 158 20.59 -5.94 10.17
C MET A 158 21.00 -4.95 9.09
N VAL A 159 20.19 -3.92 8.90
CA VAL A 159 20.47 -2.72 8.11
C VAL A 159 20.22 -1.50 9.01
N ASP A 160 21.22 -0.63 9.13
CA ASP A 160 21.15 0.58 9.96
C ASP A 160 20.65 0.32 11.40
N GLY A 161 21.14 -0.78 12.01
CA GLY A 161 20.81 -1.14 13.39
C GLY A 161 19.44 -1.82 13.58
N SER A 162 18.73 -2.14 12.52
CA SER A 162 17.43 -2.83 12.56
C SER A 162 17.48 -4.13 11.75
N VAL A 163 16.89 -5.19 12.24
CA VAL A 163 16.54 -6.37 11.44
C VAL A 163 15.43 -5.98 10.47
N VAL A 164 15.58 -6.27 9.19
CA VAL A 164 14.65 -5.81 8.16
C VAL A 164 14.17 -6.93 7.25
N LEU A 165 12.91 -6.87 6.84
CA LEU A 165 12.41 -7.61 5.69
C LEU A 165 12.81 -6.88 4.41
N LEU A 166 13.21 -7.63 3.38
CA LEU A 166 13.62 -7.08 2.08
C LEU A 166 12.53 -7.21 1.01
N SER A 167 11.59 -8.12 1.22
CA SER A 167 10.47 -8.43 0.32
C SER A 167 9.32 -9.02 1.11
N ASP A 168 8.17 -9.17 0.47
CA ASP A 168 7.12 -10.04 0.97
C ASP A 168 7.62 -11.49 1.00
N ILE A 169 7.32 -12.21 2.07
CA ILE A 169 7.79 -13.58 2.29
C ILE A 169 6.62 -14.55 2.22
N ASP A 170 6.69 -15.49 1.29
CA ASP A 170 5.83 -16.68 1.32
C ASP A 170 6.46 -17.73 2.25
N ALA A 171 5.90 -17.87 3.44
CA ALA A 171 6.35 -18.80 4.47
C ALA A 171 5.62 -20.15 4.44
N SER A 172 4.92 -20.49 3.35
CA SER A 172 4.15 -21.73 3.20
C SER A 172 4.97 -23.01 3.31
N THR A 173 6.28 -22.90 3.18
CA THR A 173 7.24 -24.02 3.35
C THR A 173 7.67 -24.24 4.82
N LEU A 174 7.34 -23.32 5.72
CA LEU A 174 7.69 -23.40 7.14
C LEU A 174 6.60 -24.21 7.89
N THR A 175 6.90 -25.45 8.23
CA THR A 175 5.96 -26.34 8.95
C THR A 175 6.28 -26.44 10.44
N ASP A 176 7.56 -26.46 10.78
CA ASP A 176 8.05 -26.53 12.15
C ASP A 176 8.62 -25.17 12.54
N TRP A 177 7.85 -24.39 13.27
CA TRP A 177 8.23 -23.05 13.66
C TRP A 177 8.83 -22.98 15.04
N THR A 178 10.05 -22.47 15.14
CA THR A 178 10.63 -22.05 16.41
C THR A 178 10.35 -20.56 16.58
N PRO A 179 9.59 -20.15 17.59
CA PRO A 179 9.33 -18.73 17.83
C PRO A 179 10.61 -17.91 17.94
N ILE A 180 10.60 -16.71 17.37
CA ILE A 180 11.76 -15.79 17.42
C ILE A 180 11.95 -15.33 18.88
N GLY A 181 13.05 -15.76 19.50
CA GLY A 181 13.37 -15.46 20.90
C GLY A 181 12.61 -16.30 21.90
N ASN A 182 13.25 -16.52 23.02
CA ASN A 182 12.72 -17.29 24.14
C ASN A 182 13.13 -16.63 25.49
N ARG A 183 12.80 -17.23 26.63
CA ARG A 183 13.10 -16.64 27.95
C ARG A 183 14.60 -16.53 28.23
N THR A 184 15.43 -17.38 27.64
CA THR A 184 16.90 -17.34 27.78
C THR A 184 17.54 -16.34 26.81
N HIS A 185 17.05 -16.31 25.60
CA HIS A 185 17.51 -15.43 24.53
C HIS A 185 16.31 -14.66 23.94
N PRO A 186 15.80 -13.65 24.66
CA PRO A 186 14.71 -12.84 24.14
C PRO A 186 15.22 -12.02 22.93
N PHE A 187 14.34 -11.78 21.95
CA PHE A 187 14.70 -10.83 20.91
C PHE A 187 14.76 -9.41 21.49
N THR A 188 15.86 -8.72 21.18
CA THR A 188 16.10 -7.34 21.59
C THR A 188 16.42 -6.49 20.35
N GLY A 189 16.24 -5.18 20.43
CA GLY A 189 16.50 -4.27 19.32
C GLY A 189 15.27 -4.03 18.43
N THR A 190 15.47 -3.70 17.18
CA THR A 190 14.39 -3.33 16.26
C THR A 190 14.21 -4.36 15.15
N PHE A 191 12.98 -4.83 14.96
CA PHE A 191 12.54 -5.57 13.79
C PHE A 191 11.62 -4.68 12.97
N ASP A 192 12.02 -4.34 11.76
CA ASP A 192 11.27 -3.49 10.84
C ASP A 192 10.81 -4.30 9.63
N GLY A 193 9.52 -4.59 9.58
CA GLY A 193 8.90 -5.26 8.43
C GLY A 193 8.88 -4.44 7.16
N ARG A 194 9.20 -3.12 7.22
CA ARG A 194 9.18 -2.19 6.08
C ARG A 194 7.86 -2.18 5.30
N GLY A 195 6.77 -2.62 5.91
CA GLY A 195 5.48 -2.79 5.25
C GLY A 195 5.34 -4.08 4.45
N HIS A 196 6.37 -4.93 4.45
CA HIS A 196 6.30 -6.25 3.83
C HIS A 196 5.47 -7.22 4.65
N CYS A 197 4.91 -8.21 3.94
CA CYS A 197 4.06 -9.24 4.50
C CYS A 197 4.82 -10.57 4.63
N VAL A 198 4.67 -11.23 5.77
CA VAL A 198 5.01 -12.64 5.93
C VAL A 198 3.70 -13.42 5.92
N SER A 199 3.45 -14.22 4.91
CA SER A 199 2.19 -14.93 4.69
C SER A 199 2.37 -16.40 4.32
N GLY A 200 1.27 -17.14 4.20
CA GLY A 200 1.30 -18.59 3.97
C GLY A 200 1.60 -19.37 5.24
N LEU A 201 1.41 -18.76 6.40
CA LEU A 201 1.77 -19.32 7.69
C LEU A 201 0.74 -20.38 8.15
N ASN A 202 1.20 -21.61 8.33
CA ASN A 202 0.45 -22.68 8.98
C ASN A 202 1.32 -23.29 10.06
N LEU A 203 1.46 -22.55 11.17
CA LEU A 203 2.44 -22.84 12.20
C LEU A 203 1.85 -23.79 13.24
N SER A 204 2.67 -24.71 13.74
CA SER A 204 2.35 -25.59 14.87
C SER A 204 3.36 -25.39 15.97
N CYS A 205 2.86 -25.14 17.18
CA CYS A 205 3.65 -24.95 18.39
C CYS A 205 3.21 -25.97 19.45
N ASP A 206 4.17 -26.44 20.27
CA ASP A 206 3.92 -27.37 21.35
C ASP A 206 4.13 -26.68 22.69
N ALA A 207 3.05 -26.50 23.45
CA ALA A 207 3.09 -25.89 24.80
C ALA A 207 3.84 -26.72 25.82
N SER A 208 4.07 -28.01 25.57
CA SER A 208 4.92 -28.85 26.44
C SER A 208 6.42 -28.55 26.24
N VAL A 209 6.81 -27.99 25.12
CA VAL A 209 8.18 -27.56 24.82
C VAL A 209 8.43 -26.12 25.25
N SER A 210 7.47 -25.23 24.98
CA SER A 210 7.57 -23.83 25.36
C SER A 210 6.23 -23.31 25.88
N ALA A 211 6.26 -22.60 26.99
CA ALA A 211 5.08 -21.89 27.49
C ALA A 211 4.78 -20.59 26.75
N ASP A 212 5.68 -20.10 25.88
CA ASP A 212 5.56 -18.85 25.17
C ASP A 212 5.54 -19.13 23.64
N ASN A 213 4.35 -19.03 23.02
CA ASN A 213 4.10 -19.46 21.66
C ASN A 213 3.55 -18.30 20.80
N GLY A 214 4.17 -18.04 19.67
CA GLY A 214 3.83 -16.96 18.75
C GLY A 214 4.76 -16.92 17.56
N PHE A 215 4.59 -15.95 16.69
CA PHE A 215 5.60 -15.67 15.67
C PHE A 215 6.91 -15.25 16.35
N PHE A 216 6.84 -14.30 17.29
CA PHE A 216 7.86 -14.09 18.31
C PHE A 216 7.45 -14.85 19.60
N GLY A 217 8.41 -15.49 20.23
CA GLY A 217 8.20 -16.11 21.54
C GLY A 217 8.29 -15.06 22.65
N VAL A 218 9.51 -14.62 22.95
CA VAL A 218 9.77 -13.61 23.99
C VAL A 218 10.60 -12.46 23.42
N ILE A 219 10.14 -11.24 23.68
CA ILE A 219 10.87 -10.02 23.33
C ILE A 219 11.09 -9.15 24.56
N SER A 220 12.22 -8.45 24.64
CA SER A 220 12.57 -7.56 25.74
C SER A 220 13.30 -6.33 25.25
N SER A 221 12.87 -5.14 25.66
CA SER A 221 13.44 -3.86 25.21
C SER A 221 13.52 -3.78 23.67
N ALA A 222 12.52 -4.32 22.98
CA ALA A 222 12.48 -4.45 21.52
C ALA A 222 11.44 -3.54 20.90
N THR A 223 11.63 -3.23 19.64
CA THR A 223 10.63 -2.55 18.81
C THR A 223 10.29 -3.41 17.59
N ILE A 224 9.05 -3.83 17.49
CA ILE A 224 8.51 -4.49 16.29
C ILE A 224 7.68 -3.45 15.55
N LYS A 225 8.04 -3.15 14.30
CA LYS A 225 7.37 -2.09 13.55
C LYS A 225 7.13 -2.43 12.08
N ASN A 226 6.09 -1.82 11.51
CA ASN A 226 5.75 -1.91 10.08
C ASN A 226 5.66 -3.36 9.57
N LEU A 227 5.27 -4.30 10.41
CA LEU A 227 5.16 -5.73 10.08
C LEU A 227 3.72 -6.06 9.72
N VAL A 228 3.54 -6.73 8.60
CA VAL A 228 2.30 -7.41 8.26
C VAL A 228 2.50 -8.89 8.43
N LEU A 229 1.72 -9.50 9.31
CA LEU A 229 1.84 -10.91 9.62
C LEU A 229 0.57 -11.66 9.25
N GLY A 230 0.70 -12.59 8.32
CA GLY A 230 -0.37 -13.46 7.86
C GLY A 230 -1.24 -12.86 6.75
N ARG A 231 -2.06 -13.71 6.18
CA ARG A 231 -3.17 -13.44 5.26
C ARG A 231 -4.39 -14.24 5.72
N ASP A 232 -5.54 -14.03 5.10
CA ASP A 232 -6.75 -14.77 5.43
C ASP A 232 -6.53 -16.28 5.25
N GLY A 233 -6.81 -17.03 6.30
CA GLY A 233 -6.56 -18.47 6.38
C GLY A 233 -5.23 -18.90 6.99
N ASP A 234 -4.32 -17.98 7.25
CA ASP A 234 -3.09 -18.27 7.98
C ASP A 234 -3.40 -18.50 9.47
N VAL A 235 -2.71 -19.46 10.06
CA VAL A 235 -3.00 -19.92 11.43
C VAL A 235 -1.75 -20.31 12.18
N ILE A 236 -1.75 -20.03 13.49
CA ILE A 236 -0.83 -20.62 14.47
C ILE A 236 -1.62 -21.46 15.45
N ARG A 237 -1.31 -22.76 15.51
CA ARG A 237 -1.92 -23.72 16.42
C ARG A 237 -0.99 -24.06 17.56
N VAL A 238 -1.49 -23.90 18.77
CA VAL A 238 -0.77 -24.30 19.98
C VAL A 238 -1.45 -25.53 20.57
N THR A 239 -0.72 -26.63 20.64
CA THR A 239 -1.18 -27.93 21.14
C THR A 239 -0.30 -28.40 22.30
N GLY A 240 -0.49 -29.64 22.77
CA GLY A 240 0.29 -30.21 23.86
C GLY A 240 -0.29 -29.89 25.22
N SER A 241 0.55 -29.86 26.25
CA SER A 241 0.12 -29.57 27.63
C SER A 241 1.14 -28.68 28.34
N SER A 242 0.74 -27.49 28.74
CA SER A 242 1.62 -26.58 29.50
C SER A 242 1.75 -27.01 30.96
N ALA A 243 2.96 -27.03 31.46
CA ALA A 243 3.24 -27.38 32.88
C ALA A 243 2.97 -26.23 33.87
N GLY A 244 2.56 -25.06 33.42
CA GLY A 244 2.32 -23.86 34.26
C GLY A 244 1.82 -22.69 33.40
N PRO A 245 1.91 -21.44 33.86
CA PRO A 245 1.42 -20.28 33.17
C PRO A 245 1.95 -20.20 31.73
N ALA A 246 1.05 -19.96 30.77
CA ALA A 246 1.34 -19.95 29.33
C ALA A 246 0.88 -18.64 28.67
N ASN A 247 1.63 -18.22 27.70
CA ASN A 247 1.32 -17.06 26.89
C ASN A 247 1.32 -17.43 25.39
N ALA A 248 0.32 -16.98 24.64
CA ALA A 248 0.34 -17.13 23.21
C ALA A 248 -0.19 -15.88 22.51
N GLY A 249 0.41 -15.55 21.37
CA GLY A 249 -0.03 -14.42 20.57
C GLY A 249 0.24 -14.63 19.09
N GLY A 250 -0.61 -14.11 18.25
CA GLY A 250 -0.38 -14.19 16.81
C GLY A 250 0.98 -13.61 16.45
N VAL A 251 1.32 -12.43 16.97
CA VAL A 251 2.63 -11.81 16.72
C VAL A 251 3.64 -12.20 17.79
N CYS A 252 3.30 -12.10 19.07
CA CYS A 252 4.26 -12.32 20.15
C CYS A 252 3.61 -13.00 21.35
N ALA A 253 4.29 -13.96 21.98
CA ALA A 253 3.77 -14.58 23.18
C ALA A 253 3.95 -13.68 24.42
N ALA A 254 5.16 -13.18 24.65
CA ALA A 254 5.45 -12.36 25.82
C ALA A 254 6.39 -11.20 25.46
N ALA A 255 6.04 -10.00 25.91
CA ALA A 255 6.81 -8.78 25.66
C ALA A 255 7.02 -8.00 26.96
N THR A 256 8.24 -7.50 27.18
CA THR A 256 8.58 -6.66 28.33
C THR A 256 9.30 -5.40 27.84
N SER A 257 8.89 -4.22 28.34
CA SER A 257 9.49 -2.92 28.03
C SER A 257 9.70 -2.69 26.52
N SER A 258 8.77 -3.12 25.70
CA SER A 258 8.88 -3.22 24.25
C SER A 258 7.80 -2.39 23.55
N SER A 259 7.88 -2.26 22.22
CA SER A 259 6.91 -1.50 21.43
C SER A 259 6.47 -2.27 20.19
N PHE A 260 5.18 -2.22 19.90
CA PHE A 260 4.58 -2.61 18.62
C PHE A 260 4.04 -1.36 17.92
N LEU A 261 4.63 -1.02 16.78
CA LEU A 261 4.32 0.23 16.06
C LEU A 261 3.86 -0.10 14.63
N ALA A 262 2.62 0.23 14.28
CA ALA A 262 2.03 -0.07 12.98
C ALA A 262 2.15 -1.57 12.60
N VAL A 263 1.93 -2.45 13.56
CA VAL A 263 1.92 -3.90 13.35
C VAL A 263 0.52 -4.37 12.98
N GLN A 264 0.45 -5.26 12.01
CA GLN A 264 -0.78 -5.83 11.49
C GLN A 264 -0.75 -7.34 11.65
N ASN A 265 -1.77 -7.90 12.29
CA ASN A 265 -1.88 -9.34 12.45
C ASN A 265 -3.10 -9.89 11.72
N ARG A 266 -2.89 -10.92 10.88
CA ARG A 266 -3.90 -11.74 10.24
C ARG A 266 -3.71 -13.23 10.53
N LEU A 267 -2.73 -13.56 11.36
CA LEU A 267 -2.42 -14.92 11.76
C LEU A 267 -3.35 -15.34 12.89
N THR A 268 -4.36 -16.13 12.57
CA THR A 268 -5.33 -16.65 13.56
C THR A 268 -4.63 -17.50 14.61
N LEU A 269 -4.91 -17.23 15.89
CA LEU A 269 -4.40 -18.00 17.01
C LEU A 269 -5.44 -19.05 17.41
N GLU A 270 -5.12 -20.32 17.23
CA GLU A 270 -5.87 -21.46 17.76
C GLU A 270 -5.12 -22.08 18.94
N TYR A 271 -5.54 -21.78 20.17
CA TYR A 271 -4.93 -22.35 21.37
C TYR A 271 -5.73 -23.56 21.85
N MET A 272 -5.21 -24.76 21.56
CA MET A 272 -5.83 -26.06 21.85
C MET A 272 -5.01 -26.88 22.85
N SER A 273 -4.09 -26.26 23.57
CA SER A 273 -3.25 -26.90 24.58
C SER A 273 -4.03 -27.08 25.88
N GLU A 274 -3.64 -28.06 26.68
CA GLU A 274 -4.15 -28.31 28.03
C GLU A 274 -3.18 -27.75 29.08
N GLY A 275 -3.59 -27.74 30.35
CA GLY A 275 -2.78 -27.37 31.51
C GLY A 275 -3.07 -25.95 31.98
N ALA A 276 -2.52 -24.92 31.38
CA ALA A 276 -2.79 -23.52 31.74
C ALA A 276 -4.24 -23.14 31.46
N SER A 277 -4.89 -22.44 32.38
CA SER A 277 -6.24 -21.90 32.18
C SER A 277 -6.52 -20.70 33.10
N GLY A 278 -7.61 -19.98 32.87
CA GLY A 278 -7.99 -18.79 33.61
C GLY A 278 -6.94 -17.69 33.51
N ARG A 279 -6.54 -17.13 34.64
CA ARG A 279 -5.55 -16.06 34.72
C ARG A 279 -4.10 -16.50 34.41
N GLU A 280 -3.83 -17.79 34.39
CA GLU A 280 -2.52 -18.34 34.04
C GLU A 280 -2.34 -18.49 32.53
N LEU A 281 -3.41 -18.29 31.76
CA LEU A 281 -3.39 -18.35 30.31
C LEU A 281 -3.68 -16.97 29.70
N CYS A 282 -2.66 -16.38 29.05
CA CYS A 282 -2.77 -15.08 28.40
C CYS A 282 -2.70 -15.24 26.87
N LEU A 283 -3.76 -14.85 26.18
CA LEU A 283 -3.91 -14.99 24.73
C LEU A 283 -4.15 -13.64 24.06
N GLY A 284 -3.44 -13.33 23.00
CA GLY A 284 -3.61 -12.06 22.29
C GLY A 284 -3.50 -12.17 20.78
N GLY A 285 -4.29 -11.39 20.06
CA GLY A 285 -4.11 -11.26 18.62
C GLY A 285 -2.71 -10.72 18.30
N ILE A 286 -2.25 -9.70 19.02
CA ILE A 286 -0.89 -9.19 18.90
C ILE A 286 0.03 -9.85 19.90
N CYS A 287 -0.26 -9.76 21.20
CA CYS A 287 0.64 -10.22 22.24
C CYS A 287 -0.11 -10.99 23.34
N GLY A 288 0.39 -12.15 23.78
CA GLY A 288 -0.22 -12.88 24.87
C GLY A 288 -0.11 -12.11 26.19
N LYS A 289 1.11 -11.79 26.62
CA LYS A 289 1.39 -11.04 27.85
C LYS A 289 2.31 -9.86 27.58
N ALA A 290 1.89 -8.66 27.94
CA ALA A 290 2.57 -7.41 27.67
C ALA A 290 2.84 -6.65 28.97
N ASP A 291 4.10 -6.53 29.38
CA ASP A 291 4.50 -5.75 30.55
C ASP A 291 5.28 -4.50 30.15
N LYS A 292 4.74 -3.32 30.47
CA LYS A 292 5.27 -1.99 30.08
C LYS A 292 5.46 -1.87 28.56
N VAL A 293 4.47 -2.28 27.79
CA VAL A 293 4.52 -2.34 26.33
C VAL A 293 3.72 -1.19 25.73
N ILE A 294 4.24 -0.64 24.63
CA ILE A 294 3.56 0.36 23.83
C ILE A 294 2.98 -0.32 22.59
N PHE A 295 1.65 -0.29 22.44
CA PHE A 295 0.94 -0.60 21.22
C PHE A 295 0.50 0.70 20.58
N GLN A 296 0.99 1.01 19.40
CA GLN A 296 0.61 2.22 18.69
C GLN A 296 0.29 1.92 17.24
N ASN A 297 -0.89 2.36 16.82
CA ASN A 297 -1.36 2.20 15.44
C ASN A 297 -1.37 0.72 14.96
N CYS A 298 -1.60 -0.22 15.88
CA CYS A 298 -1.67 -1.64 15.56
C CYS A 298 -3.07 -2.07 15.13
N ARG A 299 -3.13 -3.12 14.31
CA ARG A 299 -4.39 -3.70 13.83
C ARG A 299 -4.36 -5.21 14.00
N ASN A 300 -5.39 -5.75 14.64
CA ASN A 300 -5.61 -7.19 14.67
C ASN A 300 -6.83 -7.54 13.83
N TYR A 301 -6.63 -8.34 12.81
CA TYR A 301 -7.71 -8.89 11.96
C TYR A 301 -7.96 -10.37 12.24
N ALA A 302 -7.04 -10.99 12.96
CA ALA A 302 -7.04 -12.41 13.22
C ALA A 302 -7.92 -12.76 14.43
N ASP A 303 -8.53 -13.92 14.36
CA ASP A 303 -9.27 -14.47 15.48
C ASP A 303 -8.33 -15.03 16.56
N VAL A 304 -8.78 -15.00 17.82
CA VAL A 304 -8.17 -15.71 18.94
C VAL A 304 -9.18 -16.73 19.44
N LEU A 305 -8.87 -17.99 19.25
CA LEU A 305 -9.78 -19.11 19.49
C LEU A 305 -9.21 -20.05 20.57
N CYS A 306 -9.95 -20.25 21.64
CA CYS A 306 -9.54 -21.10 22.75
C CYS A 306 -10.76 -21.73 23.45
N PRO A 307 -10.84 -23.06 23.57
CA PRO A 307 -11.93 -23.71 24.29
C PRO A 307 -11.78 -23.66 25.82
N LEU A 308 -10.71 -23.02 26.33
CA LEU A 308 -10.42 -22.93 27.76
C LEU A 308 -10.75 -21.54 28.32
N LYS A 309 -10.81 -21.41 29.60
CA LYS A 309 -10.83 -20.14 30.31
C LYS A 309 -9.48 -19.43 30.11
N ALA A 310 -9.48 -18.19 29.71
CA ALA A 310 -8.27 -17.43 29.44
C ALA A 310 -8.46 -15.92 29.60
N LEU A 311 -7.38 -15.20 29.88
CA LEU A 311 -7.29 -13.77 29.60
C LEU A 311 -7.02 -13.63 28.13
N ALA A 312 -8.03 -13.25 27.33
CA ALA A 312 -7.91 -13.16 25.89
C ALA A 312 -8.31 -11.80 25.36
N GLY A 313 -7.52 -11.24 24.41
CA GLY A 313 -7.79 -9.93 23.83
C GLY A 313 -7.24 -9.75 22.43
N GLY A 314 -7.80 -8.79 21.69
CA GLY A 314 -7.37 -8.48 20.33
C GLY A 314 -5.93 -7.93 20.27
N PHE A 315 -5.52 -7.16 21.28
CA PHE A 315 -4.16 -6.66 21.38
C PHE A 315 -3.34 -7.50 22.34
N ALA A 316 -3.88 -7.77 23.54
CA ALA A 316 -3.17 -8.58 24.51
C ALA A 316 -4.12 -9.37 25.41
N GLY A 317 -3.66 -10.52 25.92
CA GLY A 317 -4.34 -11.23 26.99
C GLY A 317 -4.27 -10.44 28.30
N SER A 318 -3.06 -10.07 28.72
CA SER A 318 -2.83 -9.18 29.85
C SER A 318 -1.83 -8.09 29.45
N ALA A 319 -2.11 -6.83 29.77
CA ALA A 319 -1.28 -5.72 29.36
C ALA A 319 -1.06 -4.68 30.46
N SER A 320 0.15 -4.09 30.48
CA SER A 320 0.47 -2.82 31.12
C SER A 320 1.26 -1.95 30.13
N GLY A 321 1.14 -0.60 30.22
CA GLY A 321 1.83 0.34 29.35
C GLY A 321 0.88 1.24 28.58
N SER A 322 1.01 1.37 27.28
CA SER A 322 0.17 2.25 26.45
C SER A 322 -0.43 1.54 25.26
N VAL A 323 -1.74 1.68 25.06
CA VAL A 323 -2.46 1.21 23.87
C VAL A 323 -3.11 2.42 23.24
N SER A 324 -2.65 2.80 22.05
CA SER A 324 -3.13 4.03 21.38
C SER A 324 -3.35 3.82 19.89
N SER A 325 -4.48 4.32 19.40
CA SER A 325 -4.88 4.27 17.97
C SER A 325 -4.85 2.86 17.39
N CYS A 326 -5.21 1.87 18.20
CA CYS A 326 -5.24 0.46 17.82
C CYS A 326 -6.66 0.01 17.49
N THR A 327 -6.80 -0.94 16.56
CA THR A 327 -8.11 -1.47 16.17
C THR A 327 -8.10 -2.99 16.13
N ASN A 328 -9.10 -3.62 16.75
CA ASN A 328 -9.33 -5.04 16.66
C ASN A 328 -10.55 -5.34 15.78
N TYR A 329 -10.37 -6.15 14.76
CA TYR A 329 -11.41 -6.67 13.88
C TYR A 329 -11.66 -8.17 14.09
N GLY A 330 -10.68 -8.89 14.65
CA GLY A 330 -10.77 -10.31 14.89
C GLY A 330 -11.70 -10.65 16.03
N SER A 331 -12.32 -11.81 15.98
CA SER A 331 -13.14 -12.37 17.05
C SER A 331 -12.25 -12.95 18.16
N ILE A 332 -12.61 -12.67 19.39
CA ILE A 332 -11.90 -13.17 20.56
C ILE A 332 -12.83 -14.12 21.31
N LEU A 333 -12.58 -15.40 21.22
CA LEU A 333 -13.47 -16.44 21.68
C LEU A 333 -12.74 -17.38 22.63
N CYS A 334 -13.10 -17.32 23.92
CA CYS A 334 -12.67 -18.27 24.95
C CYS A 334 -13.77 -18.44 25.99
N GLU A 335 -13.64 -19.43 26.86
CA GLU A 335 -14.51 -19.54 28.02
C GLU A 335 -14.19 -18.45 29.04
N ALA A 336 -15.22 -17.89 29.66
CA ALA A 336 -15.08 -16.91 30.73
C ALA A 336 -15.05 -17.60 32.10
N GLU A 337 -14.28 -17.04 33.00
CA GLU A 337 -14.35 -17.39 34.44
C GLU A 337 -15.17 -16.32 35.15
N ASP A 338 -16.09 -16.73 36.06
CA ASP A 338 -17.09 -15.89 36.71
C ASP A 338 -16.59 -14.49 37.10
N GLY A 339 -16.68 -13.51 36.19
CA GLY A 339 -16.36 -12.11 36.39
C GLY A 339 -14.86 -11.77 36.54
N GLN A 340 -13.97 -12.73 36.41
CA GLN A 340 -12.53 -12.55 36.72
C GLN A 340 -11.62 -12.54 35.47
N CYS A 341 -11.91 -13.32 34.43
CA CYS A 341 -11.20 -13.35 33.17
C CYS A 341 -12.14 -13.79 32.04
N GLY A 342 -11.76 -13.52 30.82
CA GLY A 342 -12.55 -13.90 29.64
C GLY A 342 -12.14 -13.14 28.40
N PRO A 343 -12.88 -13.32 27.31
CA PRO A 343 -12.62 -12.62 26.06
C PRO A 343 -12.96 -11.15 26.15
N ALA A 344 -12.08 -10.32 25.62
CA ALA A 344 -12.29 -8.88 25.47
C ALA A 344 -11.84 -8.41 24.09
N TRP A 345 -12.51 -7.41 23.54
CA TRP A 345 -12.15 -6.92 22.21
C TRP A 345 -10.74 -6.31 22.16
N ALA A 346 -10.22 -5.77 23.24
CA ALA A 346 -8.91 -5.12 23.32
C ALA A 346 -7.89 -5.94 24.09
N CYS A 347 -8.05 -5.97 25.43
CA CYS A 347 -7.18 -6.68 26.33
C CYS A 347 -8.04 -7.48 27.30
N GLY A 348 -7.72 -8.75 27.53
CA GLY A 348 -8.40 -9.57 28.52
C GLY A 348 -8.28 -8.97 29.93
N GLU A 349 -7.13 -8.38 30.23
CA GLU A 349 -6.87 -7.56 31.40
C GLU A 349 -5.96 -6.38 31.05
N PHE A 350 -6.31 -5.18 31.52
CA PHE A 350 -5.45 -4.00 31.39
C PHE A 350 -5.08 -3.48 32.78
N LEU A 351 -3.84 -3.71 33.17
CA LEU A 351 -3.38 -3.50 34.54
C LEU A 351 -3.11 -2.04 34.87
N SER A 352 -2.47 -1.32 33.96
CA SER A 352 -2.11 0.09 34.16
C SER A 352 -1.59 0.74 32.87
N GLY A 353 -1.74 2.06 32.78
CA GLY A 353 -1.19 2.87 31.70
C GLY A 353 -2.26 3.61 30.90
N ASP A 354 -1.93 4.01 29.67
CA ASP A 354 -2.79 4.82 28.82
C ASP A 354 -3.56 3.95 27.80
N PHE A 355 -4.86 4.19 27.69
CA PHE A 355 -5.72 3.53 26.72
C PHE A 355 -6.50 4.58 25.93
N ILE A 356 -5.96 4.98 24.75
CA ILE A 356 -6.40 6.18 24.03
C ILE A 356 -6.78 5.86 22.58
N THR A 357 -7.98 6.29 22.18
CA THR A 357 -8.45 6.27 20.77
C THR A 357 -8.41 4.87 20.11
N ASN A 358 -8.80 3.85 20.85
CA ASN A 358 -8.84 2.48 20.35
C ASN A 358 -10.25 2.08 19.91
N SER A 359 -10.35 1.12 18.99
CA SER A 359 -11.63 0.63 18.45
C SER A 359 -11.67 -0.89 18.38
N GLY A 360 -12.85 -1.47 18.54
CA GLY A 360 -13.08 -2.89 18.39
C GLY A 360 -14.34 -3.17 17.59
N TYR A 361 -14.24 -4.05 16.62
CA TYR A 361 -15.33 -4.45 15.72
C TYR A 361 -15.52 -5.97 15.73
N GLY A 362 -14.52 -6.73 16.17
CA GLY A 362 -14.62 -8.16 16.34
C GLY A 362 -15.52 -8.56 17.51
N HIS A 363 -16.08 -9.74 17.42
CA HIS A 363 -16.91 -10.30 18.48
C HIS A 363 -16.02 -10.81 19.62
N ALA A 364 -16.38 -10.47 20.86
CA ALA A 364 -15.77 -11.07 22.05
C ALA A 364 -16.84 -11.88 22.78
N GLY A 365 -16.59 -13.17 22.97
CA GLY A 365 -17.60 -14.05 23.56
C GLY A 365 -17.13 -15.48 23.76
N SER A 366 -18.10 -16.36 24.08
CA SER A 366 -17.82 -17.77 24.29
C SER A 366 -17.37 -18.48 23.02
N TYR A 367 -16.36 -19.34 23.15
CA TYR A 367 -15.86 -20.18 22.06
C TYR A 367 -16.95 -21.02 21.37
N SER A 368 -17.96 -21.44 22.11
CA SER A 368 -19.08 -22.24 21.57
C SER A 368 -19.88 -21.50 20.48
N LEU A 369 -19.84 -20.17 20.45
CA LEU A 369 -20.52 -19.37 19.42
C LEU A 369 -19.84 -19.44 18.06
N TYR A 370 -18.56 -19.75 18.01
CA TYR A 370 -17.79 -19.84 16.78
C TYR A 370 -18.26 -20.98 15.87
N SER A 371 -18.67 -22.12 16.44
CA SER A 371 -19.13 -23.27 15.67
C SER A 371 -20.52 -23.09 15.05
N SER A 372 -21.28 -22.11 15.49
CA SER A 372 -22.68 -21.91 15.07
C SER A 372 -22.89 -20.73 14.09
N ASN A 373 -21.92 -19.82 14.00
CA ASN A 373 -22.02 -18.68 13.10
C ASN A 373 -20.60 -18.13 12.83
N PRO A 374 -19.92 -18.56 11.74
CA PRO A 374 -18.74 -17.84 11.30
C PRO A 374 -19.21 -16.43 10.99
N ALA A 375 -18.97 -15.52 11.93
CA ALA A 375 -19.33 -14.13 11.75
C ALA A 375 -18.61 -13.62 10.53
N ALA A 376 -19.35 -13.42 9.46
CA ALA A 376 -18.94 -12.53 8.42
C ALA A 376 -18.71 -11.19 9.12
N ALA A 377 -17.46 -10.83 9.35
CA ALA A 377 -17.14 -9.45 9.65
C ALA A 377 -17.79 -8.64 8.51
N PRO A 378 -18.70 -7.72 8.81
CA PRO A 378 -19.37 -7.01 7.72
C PRO A 378 -18.31 -6.20 7.00
N ASP A 379 -18.04 -6.53 5.75
CA ASP A 379 -17.06 -5.83 4.90
C ASP A 379 -17.26 -4.31 4.92
N ALA A 380 -18.49 -3.86 5.06
CA ALA A 380 -18.84 -2.45 5.17
C ALA A 380 -18.34 -1.76 6.47
N MET A 381 -18.33 -2.46 7.59
CA MET A 381 -17.79 -1.93 8.85
C MET A 381 -16.25 -1.86 8.81
N PHE A 382 -15.64 -2.81 8.14
CA PHE A 382 -14.21 -2.86 7.93
C PHE A 382 -13.70 -1.60 7.22
N TYR A 383 -14.31 -1.21 6.10
CA TYR A 383 -13.88 -0.03 5.34
C TYR A 383 -14.13 1.28 6.07
N ASN A 384 -15.27 1.42 6.72
CA ASN A 384 -15.57 2.64 7.47
C ASN A 384 -14.64 2.85 8.66
N ALA A 385 -14.24 1.77 9.32
CA ALA A 385 -13.29 1.83 10.43
C ALA A 385 -11.85 2.09 9.98
N MET A 386 -11.49 1.63 8.78
CA MET A 386 -10.18 1.91 8.18
C MET A 386 -10.04 3.34 7.69
N LEU A 387 -11.15 4.01 7.39
CA LEU A 387 -11.20 5.43 7.05
C LEU A 387 -11.10 6.34 8.27
N ALA A 388 -11.33 5.79 9.47
CA ALA A 388 -11.06 6.55 10.68
C ALA A 388 -9.55 6.78 10.78
N PRO A 389 -9.08 7.98 10.80
CA PRO A 389 -7.68 8.26 10.92
C PRO A 389 -7.20 7.70 12.24
N GLU A 390 -6.22 7.04 12.31
CA GLU A 390 -5.15 7.90 12.37
C GLU A 390 -4.56 7.85 13.66
N GLY A 391 -3.52 7.31 13.67
CA GLY A 391 -2.57 7.46 14.73
C GLY A 391 -2.19 8.95 14.89
N LYS A 392 -1.64 9.28 16.03
CA LYS A 392 -0.99 10.57 16.33
C LYS A 392 -0.12 11.14 15.19
N PHE A 393 0.21 10.28 14.23
CA PHE A 393 0.98 10.66 13.06
C PHE A 393 0.36 11.78 12.23
N ASP A 394 -0.96 11.84 12.15
CA ASP A 394 -1.63 12.80 11.27
C ASP A 394 -2.06 14.07 12.00
N THR A 395 -2.38 13.97 13.26
CA THR A 395 -2.75 15.14 14.07
C THR A 395 -1.55 16.02 14.42
N GLU A 396 -0.37 15.42 14.60
CA GLU A 396 0.84 16.20 14.86
C GLU A 396 1.37 16.95 13.64
N LYS A 397 1.00 16.51 12.42
CA LYS A 397 1.46 17.13 11.18
C LYS A 397 0.69 18.34 10.75
N THR A 398 -0.57 18.44 11.10
CA THR A 398 -1.39 19.61 10.75
C THR A 398 -0.94 20.87 11.48
N THR A 399 -0.15 20.73 12.52
CA THR A 399 0.31 21.85 13.34
C THR A 399 1.76 22.25 13.08
N VAL A 400 2.54 21.47 12.34
CA VAL A 400 3.94 21.76 12.05
C VAL A 400 4.19 21.63 10.57
N ASP A 401 4.83 22.61 9.97
CA ASP A 401 5.29 22.56 8.57
C ASP A 401 6.41 21.51 8.41
N ARG A 402 6.04 20.26 8.58
CA ARG A 402 6.93 19.13 8.41
C ARG A 402 6.93 18.70 6.96
N THR A 403 8.09 18.67 6.37
CA THR A 403 8.27 18.09 5.04
C THR A 403 8.05 16.57 5.13
N LEU A 404 7.60 15.95 4.03
CA LEU A 404 7.55 14.48 3.94
C LEU A 404 8.90 13.86 4.33
N ASP A 405 10.00 14.52 3.98
CA ASP A 405 11.37 14.06 4.25
C ASP A 405 11.73 14.01 5.73
N SER A 406 11.14 14.87 6.57
CA SER A 406 11.42 14.90 8.01
C SER A 406 10.58 13.94 8.84
N TYR A 407 9.50 13.42 8.26
CA TYR A 407 8.55 12.57 8.98
C TYR A 407 8.39 11.17 8.39
N TYR A 408 8.30 11.07 7.07
CA TYR A 408 8.18 9.79 6.37
C TYR A 408 9.54 9.31 5.89
N ASP A 409 9.88 8.08 6.25
CA ASP A 409 11.07 7.40 5.75
C ASP A 409 10.74 6.71 4.42
N TRP A 410 10.81 7.48 3.33
CA TRP A 410 10.55 7.00 1.98
C TRP A 410 11.73 6.27 1.39
N LYS A 411 11.48 5.09 0.84
CA LYS A 411 12.46 4.29 0.10
C LYS A 411 11.93 3.88 -1.26
N VAL A 412 12.80 3.76 -2.23
CA VAL A 412 12.50 3.11 -3.51
C VAL A 412 12.47 1.61 -3.26
N ASP A 413 11.32 1.01 -3.49
CA ASP A 413 11.11 -0.43 -3.40
C ASP A 413 11.36 -1.10 -4.75
N GLU A 414 10.90 -0.47 -5.84
CA GLU A 414 11.08 -0.94 -7.19
C GLU A 414 11.24 0.22 -8.16
N SER A 415 12.09 0.07 -9.17
CA SER A 415 12.20 1.03 -10.28
C SER A 415 12.54 0.33 -11.58
N ARG A 416 11.81 0.69 -12.66
CA ARG A 416 11.97 0.13 -14.00
C ARG A 416 11.88 1.21 -15.06
N THR A 417 12.77 1.18 -16.05
CA THR A 417 12.60 1.91 -17.31
C THR A 417 11.65 1.10 -18.20
N LEU A 418 10.53 1.69 -18.61
CA LEU A 418 9.51 1.04 -19.44
C LEU A 418 9.73 1.31 -20.93
N ALA A 419 10.21 2.50 -21.26
CA ALA A 419 10.61 2.94 -22.61
C ALA A 419 11.54 4.15 -22.45
N SER A 420 12.16 4.60 -23.52
CA SER A 420 12.93 5.84 -23.50
C SER A 420 12.03 7.00 -23.08
N GLY A 421 12.41 7.75 -22.04
CA GLY A 421 11.62 8.82 -21.45
C GLY A 421 10.37 8.37 -20.67
N CYS A 422 10.24 7.06 -20.37
CA CYS A 422 9.13 6.55 -19.55
C CYS A 422 9.66 5.57 -18.48
N SER A 423 9.33 5.81 -17.21
CA SER A 423 9.73 4.98 -16.09
C SER A 423 8.58 4.71 -15.13
N TYR A 424 8.70 3.62 -14.40
CA TYR A 424 7.88 3.26 -13.26
C TYR A 424 8.76 3.20 -12.01
N THR A 425 8.27 3.76 -10.92
CA THR A 425 8.93 3.66 -9.61
C THR A 425 7.89 3.47 -8.52
N ARG A 426 8.12 2.49 -7.65
CA ARG A 426 7.33 2.28 -6.44
C ARG A 426 8.11 2.74 -5.23
N TYR A 427 7.48 3.61 -4.45
CA TYR A 427 8.00 4.06 -3.17
C TYR A 427 7.21 3.42 -2.05
N ILE A 428 7.90 3.02 -1.00
CA ILE A 428 7.32 2.61 0.27
C ILE A 428 7.78 3.55 1.38
N CYS A 429 6.91 3.79 2.34
CA CYS A 429 7.27 4.52 3.55
C CYS A 429 7.51 3.50 4.66
N THR A 430 8.70 3.50 5.27
CA THR A 430 9.11 2.44 6.19
C THR A 430 8.66 2.67 7.63
N ASN A 431 8.25 3.88 8.00
CA ASN A 431 7.78 4.20 9.34
C ASN A 431 6.24 4.40 9.43
N VAL A 432 5.56 4.54 8.31
CA VAL A 432 4.10 4.62 8.23
C VAL A 432 3.66 3.88 6.97
N PRO A 433 2.68 2.96 7.04
CA PRO A 433 2.27 2.20 5.87
C PRO A 433 1.78 3.10 4.73
N ARG A 434 2.63 3.32 3.74
CA ARG A 434 2.34 4.07 2.50
C ARG A 434 3.04 3.38 1.34
N ARG A 435 2.32 3.23 0.26
CA ARG A 435 2.84 2.68 -0.99
C ARG A 435 2.38 3.56 -2.14
N VAL A 436 3.33 4.11 -2.86
CA VAL A 436 3.10 5.07 -3.94
C VAL A 436 3.72 4.54 -5.22
N CYS A 437 2.90 4.34 -6.23
CA CYS A 437 3.30 3.92 -7.57
C CYS A 437 3.33 5.14 -8.49
N VAL A 438 4.43 5.38 -9.15
CA VAL A 438 4.68 6.56 -9.98
C VAL A 438 5.07 6.14 -11.39
N LEU A 439 4.32 6.57 -12.38
CA LEU A 439 4.72 6.57 -13.78
C LEU A 439 5.20 7.97 -14.13
N GLU A 440 6.41 8.09 -14.62
CA GLU A 440 6.99 9.33 -15.13
C GLU A 440 7.10 9.23 -16.65
N LEU A 441 6.63 10.26 -17.36
CA LEU A 441 6.69 10.36 -18.81
C LEU A 441 7.25 11.71 -19.23
N ASP A 442 8.31 11.68 -20.02
CA ASP A 442 8.74 12.81 -20.84
C ASP A 442 7.84 12.88 -22.07
N LEU A 443 7.08 13.96 -22.23
CA LEU A 443 6.16 14.14 -23.36
C LEU A 443 6.89 14.27 -24.70
N ALA A 444 8.19 14.60 -24.69
CA ALA A 444 9.05 14.58 -25.87
C ALA A 444 9.59 13.18 -26.20
N SER A 445 9.26 12.14 -25.41
CA SER A 445 9.70 10.76 -25.67
C SER A 445 9.42 10.35 -27.13
N THR A 446 10.39 9.70 -27.75
CA THR A 446 10.25 9.15 -29.10
C THR A 446 9.61 7.77 -29.12
N GLU A 447 9.51 7.11 -27.97
CA GLU A 447 9.04 5.72 -27.87
C GLU A 447 7.70 5.56 -27.12
N ALA A 448 7.34 6.52 -26.29
CA ALA A 448 6.14 6.46 -25.47
C ALA A 448 5.25 7.68 -25.67
N VAL A 449 3.94 7.48 -25.60
CA VAL A 449 2.93 8.54 -25.70
C VAL A 449 1.82 8.30 -24.70
N LEU A 450 1.33 9.39 -24.09
CA LEU A 450 0.13 9.36 -23.27
C LEU A 450 -1.10 9.31 -24.16
N THR A 451 -2.01 8.42 -23.88
CA THR A 451 -3.34 8.35 -24.48
C THR A 451 -4.39 8.05 -23.42
N THR A 452 -5.63 7.97 -23.83
CA THR A 452 -6.74 7.58 -22.96
C THR A 452 -7.63 6.60 -23.70
N ALA A 453 -8.40 5.81 -23.00
CA ALA A 453 -9.34 4.87 -23.58
C ALA A 453 -10.64 4.78 -22.77
N TYR A 454 -11.73 4.60 -23.48
CA TYR A 454 -13.02 4.24 -22.91
C TYR A 454 -13.16 2.72 -22.84
N SER A 455 -13.79 2.22 -21.77
CA SER A 455 -14.17 0.81 -21.67
C SER A 455 -15.03 0.38 -22.85
N ASP A 456 -14.74 -0.77 -23.45
CA ASP A 456 -15.37 -1.26 -24.68
C ASP A 456 -15.31 -0.28 -25.88
N GLY A 457 -14.59 0.82 -25.75
CA GLY A 457 -14.48 1.84 -26.79
C GLY A 457 -15.78 2.61 -27.07
N ILE A 458 -16.82 2.52 -26.22
CA ILE A 458 -18.12 3.15 -26.42
C ILE A 458 -18.55 4.02 -25.25
N VAL A 459 -19.42 4.99 -25.50
CA VAL A 459 -20.12 5.74 -24.46
C VAL A 459 -21.37 4.95 -24.07
N PRO A 460 -21.50 4.48 -22.81
CA PRO A 460 -22.56 3.56 -22.41
C PRO A 460 -23.95 4.19 -22.45
N ASN A 461 -24.97 3.34 -22.67
CA ASN A 461 -26.35 3.73 -22.54
C ASN A 461 -26.70 3.97 -21.05
N PRO A 462 -27.14 5.17 -20.66
CA PRO A 462 -27.48 5.48 -19.28
C PRO A 462 -28.64 4.65 -18.72
N ASN A 463 -29.52 4.13 -19.59
CA ASN A 463 -30.64 3.30 -19.19
C ASN A 463 -30.26 1.82 -19.01
N ALA A 464 -29.15 1.36 -19.55
CA ALA A 464 -28.72 -0.02 -19.41
C ALA A 464 -28.32 -0.39 -17.97
N ASN A 465 -27.98 0.59 -17.14
CA ASN A 465 -27.50 0.37 -15.78
C ASN A 465 -28.57 0.63 -14.69
N LYS A 466 -29.68 1.27 -15.02
CA LYS A 466 -30.65 1.76 -14.02
C LYS A 466 -31.43 0.69 -13.24
N ASN A 467 -31.57 -0.53 -13.76
CA ASN A 467 -32.45 -1.53 -13.18
C ASN A 467 -31.84 -2.94 -13.07
N ASN A 468 -30.55 -3.13 -13.29
CA ASN A 468 -30.05 -4.50 -13.35
C ASN A 468 -28.63 -4.61 -12.79
N ASN A 469 -28.53 -5.06 -11.54
CA ASN A 469 -27.26 -5.54 -10.97
C ASN A 469 -26.65 -6.74 -11.74
N ASN A 470 -27.37 -7.29 -12.72
CA ASN A 470 -27.03 -8.48 -13.51
C ASN A 470 -26.97 -8.24 -15.03
N GLY A 471 -27.18 -7.01 -15.52
CA GLY A 471 -27.04 -6.71 -16.95
C GLY A 471 -25.57 -6.63 -17.38
N PRO A 472 -25.26 -6.76 -18.70
CA PRO A 472 -23.91 -6.63 -19.19
C PRO A 472 -23.36 -5.25 -18.83
N LYS A 473 -22.37 -5.21 -17.95
CA LYS A 473 -21.69 -4.00 -17.56
C LYS A 473 -20.68 -3.65 -18.65
N VAL A 474 -20.94 -2.58 -19.37
CA VAL A 474 -20.01 -2.00 -20.35
C VAL A 474 -18.89 -1.29 -19.62
N ARG A 475 -18.19 -2.02 -18.75
CA ARG A 475 -17.03 -1.49 -18.03
C ARG A 475 -16.03 -2.62 -17.84
N GLU A 476 -14.83 -2.36 -18.31
CA GLU A 476 -13.68 -3.25 -18.12
C GLU A 476 -12.92 -2.84 -16.88
N THR A 477 -12.19 -3.77 -16.27
CA THR A 477 -11.08 -3.42 -15.39
C THR A 477 -9.90 -2.89 -16.22
N LEU A 478 -8.95 -2.20 -15.61
CA LEU A 478 -7.74 -1.73 -16.31
C LEU A 478 -6.98 -2.90 -16.93
N SER A 479 -6.86 -4.01 -16.20
CA SER A 479 -6.23 -5.23 -16.71
C SER A 479 -6.93 -5.76 -17.95
N GLN A 480 -8.28 -5.88 -17.92
CA GLN A 480 -9.07 -6.34 -19.06
C GLN A 480 -8.91 -5.41 -20.27
N LEU A 481 -8.97 -4.08 -20.05
CA LEU A 481 -8.77 -3.10 -21.12
C LEU A 481 -7.39 -3.21 -21.75
N CYS A 482 -6.33 -3.27 -20.92
CA CYS A 482 -4.97 -3.39 -21.40
C CYS A 482 -4.75 -4.68 -22.21
N ASP A 483 -5.28 -5.79 -21.73
CA ASP A 483 -5.19 -7.08 -22.43
C ASP A 483 -5.94 -7.04 -23.76
N ARG A 484 -7.16 -6.48 -23.80
CA ARG A 484 -7.93 -6.30 -25.04
C ARG A 484 -7.17 -5.43 -26.04
N LEU A 485 -6.74 -4.24 -25.66
CA LEU A 485 -6.03 -3.31 -26.54
C LEU A 485 -4.73 -3.93 -27.07
N ARG A 486 -4.01 -4.70 -26.24
CA ARG A 486 -2.81 -5.40 -26.69
C ARG A 486 -3.14 -6.51 -27.67
N SER A 487 -4.24 -7.26 -27.47
CA SER A 487 -4.71 -8.26 -28.42
C SER A 487 -5.15 -7.65 -29.76
N GLU A 488 -5.61 -6.41 -29.76
CA GLU A 488 -5.96 -5.60 -30.92
C GLU A 488 -4.74 -4.91 -31.58
N GLY A 489 -3.53 -5.12 -31.03
CA GLY A 489 -2.26 -4.62 -31.60
C GLY A 489 -1.74 -3.33 -30.98
N THR A 490 -2.46 -2.69 -30.08
CA THR A 490 -2.01 -1.50 -29.38
C THR A 490 -0.96 -1.87 -28.31
N GLN A 491 0.25 -1.33 -28.40
CA GLN A 491 1.33 -1.63 -27.48
C GLN A 491 1.18 -0.82 -26.17
N VAL A 492 0.23 -1.20 -25.30
CA VAL A 492 0.08 -0.59 -23.97
C VAL A 492 1.27 -0.98 -23.12
N ILE A 493 1.96 0.00 -22.50
CA ILE A 493 3.11 -0.18 -21.59
C ILE A 493 2.72 0.04 -20.14
N ALA A 494 1.81 0.97 -19.86
CA ALA A 494 1.31 1.24 -18.52
C ALA A 494 -0.06 1.94 -18.57
N GLY A 495 -0.76 1.95 -17.44
CA GLY A 495 -2.01 2.68 -17.31
C GLY A 495 -2.47 2.86 -15.89
N VAL A 496 -3.38 3.82 -15.69
CA VAL A 496 -4.07 4.09 -14.43
C VAL A 496 -5.56 4.33 -14.68
N ASN A 497 -6.40 4.15 -13.64
CA ASN A 497 -7.77 4.64 -13.69
C ASN A 497 -7.79 6.16 -13.84
N SER A 498 -8.89 6.70 -14.35
CA SER A 498 -8.93 8.09 -14.74
C SER A 498 -10.21 8.81 -14.31
N GLY A 499 -10.95 9.39 -15.22
CA GLY A 499 -12.05 10.31 -14.94
C GLY A 499 -13.18 9.73 -14.12
N PHE A 500 -13.82 10.60 -13.38
CA PHE A 500 -15.01 10.27 -12.60
C PHE A 500 -16.20 9.90 -13.48
N PHE A 501 -16.99 8.97 -13.01
CA PHE A 501 -18.23 8.55 -13.67
C PHE A 501 -19.34 8.31 -12.64
N ASP A 502 -20.59 8.32 -13.10
CA ASP A 502 -21.72 7.96 -12.26
C ASP A 502 -21.85 6.44 -12.18
N SER A 503 -21.79 5.91 -10.97
CA SER A 503 -21.95 4.46 -10.74
C SER A 503 -23.34 3.94 -11.11
N ASN A 504 -24.35 4.82 -11.13
CA ASN A 504 -25.75 4.44 -11.41
C ASN A 504 -26.06 4.42 -12.90
N ASP A 505 -25.61 5.42 -13.65
CA ASP A 505 -25.90 5.55 -15.08
C ASP A 505 -24.68 5.28 -16.00
N GLY A 506 -23.46 5.17 -15.42
CA GLY A 506 -22.24 4.87 -16.14
C GLY A 506 -21.74 6.01 -17.02
N ILE A 507 -22.20 7.24 -16.80
CA ILE A 507 -21.86 8.38 -17.65
C ILE A 507 -20.64 9.11 -17.09
N SER A 508 -19.73 9.54 -17.98
CA SER A 508 -18.57 10.37 -17.62
C SER A 508 -19.01 11.71 -17.01
N ARG A 509 -18.25 12.18 -16.04
CA ARG A 509 -18.50 13.48 -15.38
C ARG A 509 -17.84 14.66 -16.07
N GLY A 510 -17.10 14.45 -17.14
CA GLY A 510 -16.46 15.52 -17.87
C GLY A 510 -15.88 15.03 -19.21
N PRO A 511 -15.14 15.87 -19.92
CA PRO A 511 -14.69 15.63 -21.28
C PRO A 511 -13.70 14.46 -21.37
N HIS A 512 -13.75 13.81 -22.54
CA HIS A 512 -12.82 12.76 -22.92
C HIS A 512 -12.43 12.93 -24.38
N VAL A 513 -11.13 13.05 -24.66
CA VAL A 513 -10.58 13.20 -26.00
C VAL A 513 -9.53 12.12 -26.24
N GLU A 514 -9.71 11.31 -27.27
CA GLU A 514 -8.79 10.25 -27.71
C GLU A 514 -8.19 10.61 -29.07
N ASN A 515 -6.87 10.65 -29.19
CA ASN A 515 -6.16 10.92 -30.45
C ASN A 515 -6.68 12.17 -31.19
N GLY A 516 -7.04 13.20 -30.46
CA GLY A 516 -7.60 14.45 -30.94
C GLY A 516 -9.11 14.46 -31.16
N GLU A 517 -9.79 13.32 -31.10
CA GLU A 517 -11.22 13.21 -31.27
C GLU A 517 -11.97 13.33 -29.94
N ALA A 518 -12.98 14.17 -29.89
CA ALA A 518 -13.85 14.28 -28.74
C ALA A 518 -14.79 13.06 -28.68
N ILE A 519 -14.54 12.17 -27.71
CA ILE A 519 -15.38 10.98 -27.49
C ILE A 519 -16.61 11.35 -26.66
N TYR A 520 -16.43 12.25 -25.68
CA TYR A 520 -17.50 12.71 -24.84
C TYR A 520 -17.29 14.16 -24.42
N VAL A 521 -18.33 14.98 -24.60
CA VAL A 521 -18.40 16.34 -24.09
C VAL A 521 -19.79 16.56 -23.51
N ASN A 522 -19.86 16.64 -22.20
CA ASN A 522 -21.09 16.85 -21.47
C ASN A 522 -21.51 18.32 -21.44
N MET A 523 -22.80 18.55 -21.32
CA MET A 523 -23.36 19.86 -21.04
C MET A 523 -23.37 20.11 -19.52
N PRO A 524 -22.62 21.09 -19.03
CA PRO A 524 -22.46 21.30 -17.57
C PRO A 524 -23.76 21.60 -16.83
N SER A 525 -24.69 22.32 -17.48
CA SER A 525 -25.95 22.79 -16.89
C SER A 525 -27.03 21.71 -16.76
N VAL A 526 -26.87 20.57 -17.39
CA VAL A 526 -27.90 19.51 -17.44
C VAL A 526 -27.96 18.69 -16.14
N ARG A 527 -26.87 18.64 -15.40
CA ARG A 527 -26.75 17.75 -14.22
C ARG A 527 -26.55 18.52 -12.92
N LYS A 528 -27.54 19.31 -12.51
CA LYS A 528 -27.48 20.16 -11.30
C LYS A 528 -27.16 19.43 -10.00
N ALA A 529 -27.36 18.12 -9.91
CA ALA A 529 -27.18 17.34 -8.68
C ALA A 529 -25.73 16.90 -8.44
N LEU A 530 -24.82 17.10 -9.38
CA LEU A 530 -23.47 16.56 -9.31
C LEU A 530 -22.46 17.62 -9.71
N PRO A 531 -21.34 17.75 -8.95
CA PRO A 531 -20.33 18.74 -9.27
C PRO A 531 -19.82 18.52 -10.69
N ASN A 532 -19.72 19.61 -11.45
CA ASN A 532 -19.10 19.58 -12.76
C ASN A 532 -17.59 19.40 -12.62
N HIS A 533 -17.09 18.40 -13.26
CA HIS A 533 -15.66 18.19 -13.39
C HIS A 533 -15.16 19.00 -14.58
N ASP A 534 -14.98 20.30 -14.36
CA ASP A 534 -14.51 21.23 -15.40
C ASP A 534 -13.00 21.20 -15.58
N TRP A 535 -12.26 20.54 -14.68
CA TRP A 535 -10.82 20.36 -14.81
C TRP A 535 -10.50 19.08 -15.60
N ALA A 536 -9.35 19.11 -16.25
CA ALA A 536 -8.86 17.97 -17.02
C ALA A 536 -7.34 17.91 -17.04
N LEU A 537 -6.81 16.71 -17.10
CA LEU A 537 -5.47 16.48 -17.63
C LEU A 537 -5.59 16.52 -19.15
N THR A 538 -4.84 17.41 -19.77
CA THR A 538 -4.84 17.63 -21.21
C THR A 538 -3.43 17.59 -21.76
N VAL A 539 -3.21 16.87 -22.86
CA VAL A 539 -1.97 16.89 -23.64
C VAL A 539 -2.27 17.51 -25.02
N PHE A 540 -1.48 18.49 -25.38
CA PHE A 540 -1.59 19.22 -26.64
C PHE A 540 -0.66 18.63 -27.72
N ASP A 541 -0.92 18.98 -28.97
CA ASP A 541 -0.12 18.53 -30.12
C ASP A 541 1.32 19.08 -30.16
N ASP A 542 1.59 20.15 -29.42
CA ASP A 542 2.92 20.72 -29.26
C ASP A 542 3.78 19.98 -28.20
N GLY A 543 3.29 18.88 -27.64
CA GLY A 543 4.00 18.09 -26.63
C GLY A 543 3.96 18.69 -25.22
N THR A 544 3.09 19.65 -24.96
CA THR A 544 2.87 20.20 -23.62
C THR A 544 1.62 19.61 -22.96
N ALA A 545 1.57 19.63 -21.63
CA ALA A 545 0.41 19.18 -20.86
C ALA A 545 -0.10 20.25 -19.89
N SER A 546 -1.39 20.18 -19.53
CA SER A 546 -2.03 21.04 -18.55
C SER A 546 -2.93 20.24 -17.62
N CYS A 547 -2.95 20.62 -16.34
CA CYS A 547 -3.94 20.22 -15.35
C CYS A 547 -5.00 21.31 -15.18
N GLY A 548 -5.48 21.89 -16.24
CA GLY A 548 -6.23 23.12 -16.25
C GLY A 548 -7.75 22.94 -16.28
N LYS A 549 -8.44 24.10 -16.25
CA LYS A 549 -9.90 24.17 -16.31
C LYS A 549 -10.34 24.34 -17.76
N LYS A 550 -11.25 23.47 -18.23
CA LYS A 550 -11.86 23.60 -19.55
C LYS A 550 -12.89 24.72 -19.60
N THR A 551 -12.95 25.40 -20.71
CA THR A 551 -14.03 26.31 -21.07
C THR A 551 -14.39 26.18 -22.54
N PHE A 552 -15.63 26.54 -22.88
CA PHE A 552 -16.11 26.61 -24.26
C PHE A 552 -16.38 28.07 -24.61
N SER A 553 -15.66 28.64 -25.59
CA SER A 553 -15.76 30.06 -25.92
C SER A 553 -15.70 30.98 -24.67
N GLY A 554 -14.80 30.64 -23.72
CA GLY A 554 -14.63 31.42 -22.47
C GLY A 554 -15.68 31.15 -21.38
N ARG A 555 -16.64 30.23 -21.58
CA ARG A 555 -17.72 29.90 -20.68
C ARG A 555 -17.73 28.40 -20.37
N SER A 556 -18.16 28.04 -19.17
CA SER A 556 -18.35 26.63 -18.80
C SER A 556 -19.59 25.98 -19.46
N ASP A 557 -20.51 26.77 -19.98
CA ASP A 557 -21.76 26.40 -20.61
C ASP A 557 -21.84 26.80 -22.10
N GLY A 558 -20.75 27.13 -22.73
CA GLY A 558 -20.65 27.47 -24.15
C GLY A 558 -20.83 26.25 -25.06
N PRO A 559 -20.94 26.50 -26.40
CA PRO A 559 -21.05 25.42 -27.37
C PRO A 559 -19.78 24.55 -27.41
N ALA A 560 -19.96 23.24 -27.52
CA ALA A 560 -18.89 22.27 -27.72
C ALA A 560 -18.21 22.38 -29.10
N GLY A 561 -18.87 23.03 -30.03
CA GLY A 561 -18.36 23.26 -31.36
C GLY A 561 -19.44 23.90 -32.27
N HIS A 562 -19.09 23.99 -33.55
CA HIS A 562 -19.94 24.60 -34.55
C HIS A 562 -19.99 23.74 -35.84
N PHE A 563 -21.11 23.84 -36.55
CA PHE A 563 -21.22 23.34 -37.91
C PHE A 563 -21.69 24.44 -38.86
N GLU A 564 -21.21 24.41 -40.07
CA GLU A 564 -21.56 25.34 -41.13
C GLU A 564 -22.27 24.60 -42.27
N ILE A 565 -23.47 25.04 -42.64
CA ILE A 565 -24.26 24.51 -43.77
C ILE A 565 -25.05 25.64 -44.44
N GLY A 566 -25.12 25.64 -45.79
CA GLY A 566 -25.85 26.66 -46.52
C GLY A 566 -25.29 28.07 -46.33
N GLY A 567 -23.98 28.22 -45.96
CA GLY A 567 -23.33 29.49 -45.70
C GLY A 567 -23.64 30.11 -44.35
N SER A 568 -24.31 29.39 -43.45
CA SER A 568 -24.58 29.82 -42.08
C SER A 568 -23.94 28.90 -41.07
N GLU A 569 -23.41 29.47 -39.97
CA GLU A 569 -22.78 28.73 -38.85
C GLU A 569 -23.78 28.55 -37.68
N TYR A 570 -23.82 27.35 -37.09
CA TYR A 570 -24.70 26.96 -35.99
C TYR A 570 -23.89 26.30 -34.88
N PRO A 571 -24.12 26.67 -33.61
CA PRO A 571 -23.47 26.00 -32.47
C PRO A 571 -24.13 24.65 -32.21
N TYR A 572 -23.34 23.67 -31.71
CA TYR A 572 -23.82 22.49 -31.05
C TYR A 572 -23.21 22.38 -29.62
N TYR A 573 -23.91 21.76 -28.69
CA TYR A 573 -23.63 21.94 -27.25
C TYR A 573 -23.09 20.71 -26.55
N SER A 574 -23.16 19.53 -27.16
CA SER A 574 -22.60 18.31 -26.63
C SER A 574 -22.11 17.37 -27.71
N ILE A 575 -21.23 16.45 -27.33
CA ILE A 575 -20.82 15.31 -28.15
C ILE A 575 -21.07 14.05 -27.33
N ASN A 576 -21.89 13.14 -27.87
CA ASN A 576 -22.23 11.86 -27.29
C ASN A 576 -22.83 11.92 -25.87
N ASP A 577 -23.45 13.05 -25.50
CA ASP A 577 -24.16 13.19 -24.22
C ASP A 577 -25.66 12.86 -24.36
N THR A 578 -26.21 12.31 -23.31
CA THR A 578 -27.64 12.01 -23.22
C THR A 578 -28.43 13.30 -23.06
N ILE A 579 -29.18 13.68 -24.06
CA ILE A 579 -29.96 14.91 -24.02
C ILE A 579 -31.33 14.67 -23.47
N VAL A 580 -31.67 15.44 -22.45
CA VAL A 580 -33.02 15.63 -22.01
C VAL A 580 -33.53 16.94 -22.65
N ARG A 581 -33.93 16.89 -23.94
CA ARG A 581 -34.45 18.03 -24.71
C ARG A 581 -35.52 18.85 -24.00
N HIS A 582 -36.34 18.19 -23.21
CA HIS A 582 -37.41 18.82 -22.48
C HIS A 582 -36.99 19.77 -21.36
N ILE A 583 -35.72 19.70 -20.94
CA ILE A 583 -35.18 20.49 -19.83
C ILE A 583 -34.48 21.74 -20.32
N TYR A 584 -33.92 21.74 -21.55
CA TYR A 584 -33.07 22.83 -22.05
C TYR A 584 -33.36 23.19 -23.52
N PRO A 585 -34.49 23.88 -23.80
CA PRO A 585 -34.86 24.25 -25.15
C PRO A 585 -33.84 25.18 -25.85
N ALA A 586 -32.91 25.78 -25.10
CA ALA A 586 -31.85 26.65 -25.69
C ALA A 586 -30.73 25.89 -26.39
N PHE A 587 -30.61 24.58 -26.20
CA PHE A 587 -29.57 23.75 -26.79
C PHE A 587 -30.08 22.97 -27.99
N GLU A 588 -30.30 23.69 -29.10
CA GLU A 588 -31.04 23.19 -30.25
C GLU A 588 -30.25 22.19 -31.12
N ALA A 589 -28.93 22.09 -30.97
CA ALA A 589 -28.11 21.18 -31.73
C ALA A 589 -27.11 20.38 -30.85
N ASN A 590 -26.92 19.09 -31.17
CA ASN A 590 -26.03 18.18 -30.51
C ASN A 590 -25.46 17.16 -31.49
N MET A 591 -24.27 16.68 -31.24
CA MET A 591 -23.54 15.77 -32.10
C MET A 591 -23.43 14.38 -31.51
N TYR A 592 -23.56 13.35 -32.32
CA TYR A 592 -23.41 11.94 -31.94
C TYR A 592 -22.50 11.24 -32.95
N THR A 593 -21.51 10.54 -32.49
CA THR A 593 -20.57 9.77 -33.30
C THR A 593 -20.85 8.25 -33.17
N SER A 594 -20.08 7.45 -33.90
CA SER A 594 -20.13 5.99 -33.82
C SER A 594 -19.88 5.44 -32.39
N ARG A 595 -19.24 6.24 -31.53
CA ARG A 595 -19.02 5.89 -30.11
C ARG A 595 -20.32 5.89 -29.29
N TYR A 596 -21.40 6.46 -29.82
CA TYR A 596 -22.69 6.56 -29.13
C TYR A 596 -23.84 5.92 -29.90
N VAL A 597 -23.92 6.12 -31.22
CA VAL A 597 -25.05 5.73 -32.06
C VAL A 597 -24.69 4.75 -33.18
N ARG A 598 -23.73 3.87 -32.94
CA ARG A 598 -23.37 2.83 -33.89
C ARG A 598 -24.53 1.87 -34.11
N GLN A 599 -24.76 1.46 -35.36
CA GLN A 599 -25.72 0.42 -35.68
C GLN A 599 -25.44 -0.84 -34.85
N PRO A 600 -26.45 -1.42 -34.17
CA PRO A 600 -26.24 -2.63 -33.40
C PRO A 600 -25.69 -3.77 -34.28
N HIS A 601 -24.58 -4.34 -33.91
CA HIS A 601 -24.12 -5.61 -34.46
C HIS A 601 -25.01 -6.73 -33.92
N PRO A 602 -25.28 -7.80 -34.66
CA PRO A 602 -26.12 -8.93 -34.18
C PRO A 602 -25.67 -9.50 -32.82
N GLU A 603 -24.37 -9.38 -32.50
CA GLU A 603 -23.79 -9.83 -31.25
C GLU A 603 -23.84 -8.78 -30.11
N THR A 604 -24.23 -7.53 -30.42
CA THR A 604 -24.29 -6.47 -29.42
C THR A 604 -25.70 -6.44 -28.83
N LEU A 605 -25.80 -6.59 -27.51
CA LEU A 605 -27.09 -6.53 -26.82
C LEU A 605 -27.75 -5.16 -27.03
N PRO A 606 -29.03 -5.10 -27.45
CA PRO A 606 -29.73 -3.83 -27.70
C PRO A 606 -29.76 -2.89 -26.51
N SER A 607 -29.63 -3.41 -25.29
CA SER A 607 -29.58 -2.63 -24.05
C SER A 607 -28.29 -1.84 -23.85
N VAL A 608 -27.23 -2.14 -24.61
CA VAL A 608 -25.90 -1.48 -24.52
C VAL A 608 -25.81 -0.33 -25.53
N VAL A 609 -26.61 -0.34 -26.58
CA VAL A 609 -26.56 0.65 -27.64
C VAL A 609 -27.50 1.82 -27.32
N ASN A 610 -26.98 3.03 -27.49
CA ASN A 610 -27.78 4.25 -27.38
C ASN A 610 -28.65 4.47 -28.60
N ALA A 611 -29.91 4.69 -28.38
CA ALA A 611 -30.85 5.07 -29.44
C ALA A 611 -31.27 6.54 -29.28
N LEU A 612 -31.27 7.27 -30.38
CA LEU A 612 -31.72 8.65 -30.42
C LEU A 612 -33.28 8.68 -30.34
N ALA A 613 -33.84 9.81 -29.93
CA ALA A 613 -35.26 10.03 -29.91
C ALA A 613 -35.88 9.94 -31.33
N LYS A 614 -37.14 9.55 -31.43
CA LYS A 614 -37.80 9.40 -32.73
C LYS A 614 -38.49 10.66 -33.24
N ASP A 615 -38.52 11.74 -32.47
CA ASP A 615 -39.31 12.98 -32.70
C ASP A 615 -38.46 14.21 -33.03
N ALA A 616 -37.24 14.02 -33.59
CA ALA A 616 -36.32 15.09 -33.89
C ALA A 616 -35.96 15.15 -35.38
N TYR A 617 -35.29 16.23 -35.78
CA TYR A 617 -34.70 16.39 -37.08
C TYR A 617 -33.24 16.00 -37.02
N TYR A 618 -32.80 15.09 -37.87
CA TYR A 618 -31.45 14.57 -37.89
C TYR A 618 -30.80 14.71 -39.25
N LEU A 619 -29.52 15.15 -39.26
CA LEU A 619 -28.62 14.97 -40.39
C LEU A 619 -27.66 13.84 -40.04
N VAL A 620 -27.68 12.76 -40.82
CA VAL A 620 -26.62 11.77 -40.83
C VAL A 620 -25.58 12.28 -41.80
N CYS A 621 -24.35 12.42 -41.36
CA CYS A 621 -23.28 13.05 -42.10
C CYS A 621 -22.08 12.12 -42.22
N ARG A 622 -21.30 12.24 -43.31
CA ARG A 622 -20.07 11.48 -43.49
C ARG A 622 -18.92 12.44 -43.72
N TYR A 623 -17.80 12.26 -43.02
CA TYR A 623 -16.60 13.02 -43.26
C TYR A 623 -16.03 12.79 -44.67
N SER A 624 -15.57 13.86 -45.31
CA SER A 624 -15.03 13.82 -46.68
C SER A 624 -13.51 13.69 -46.74
N SER A 625 -12.79 14.18 -45.68
CA SER A 625 -11.33 14.26 -45.67
C SER A 625 -10.76 14.21 -44.25
N GLY A 626 -11.03 13.12 -43.52
CA GLY A 626 -10.57 12.96 -42.11
C GLY A 626 -11.59 13.45 -41.11
N ARG A 627 -11.51 12.85 -39.90
CA ARG A 627 -12.43 13.10 -38.80
C ARG A 627 -12.12 14.43 -38.09
N MET A 628 -13.15 15.03 -37.51
CA MET A 628 -13.02 16.23 -36.71
C MET A 628 -12.12 16.01 -35.50
N LYS A 629 -11.17 16.92 -35.29
CA LYS A 629 -10.30 16.96 -34.13
C LYS A 629 -10.50 18.25 -33.34
N VAL A 630 -10.36 18.18 -32.03
CA VAL A 630 -10.56 19.33 -31.13
C VAL A 630 -9.51 20.40 -31.38
N ASN A 631 -9.97 21.62 -31.63
CA ASN A 631 -9.17 22.81 -31.95
C ASN A 631 -8.27 22.69 -33.19
N ALA A 632 -8.57 21.75 -34.10
CA ALA A 632 -7.80 21.57 -35.33
C ALA A 632 -8.46 22.24 -36.58
N GLY A 633 -9.47 23.08 -36.34
CA GLY A 633 -10.23 23.71 -37.38
C GLY A 633 -11.41 22.88 -37.89
N TYR A 634 -11.92 23.25 -39.05
CA TYR A 634 -13.06 22.58 -39.68
C TYR A 634 -12.66 21.27 -40.35
N ALA A 635 -13.49 20.25 -40.16
CA ALA A 635 -13.52 19.03 -40.97
C ALA A 635 -14.69 19.09 -41.96
N ASP A 636 -14.42 18.75 -43.22
CA ASP A 636 -15.43 18.72 -44.28
C ASP A 636 -16.25 17.42 -44.20
N ALA A 637 -17.55 17.54 -44.43
CA ALA A 637 -18.47 16.44 -44.45
C ALA A 637 -19.61 16.66 -45.45
N VAL A 638 -20.35 15.60 -45.74
CA VAL A 638 -21.53 15.65 -46.61
C VAL A 638 -22.73 15.00 -45.86
N VAL A 639 -23.90 15.52 -46.09
CA VAL A 639 -25.14 14.91 -45.60
C VAL A 639 -25.40 13.62 -46.38
N SER A 640 -25.38 12.48 -45.68
CA SER A 640 -25.62 11.15 -46.26
C SER A 640 -27.09 10.72 -46.13
N ALA A 641 -27.78 11.16 -45.09
CA ALA A 641 -29.20 10.95 -44.93
C ALA A 641 -29.86 12.06 -44.08
N ILE A 642 -31.15 12.27 -44.31
CA ILE A 642 -31.98 13.18 -43.52
C ILE A 642 -33.15 12.37 -42.89
N CYS A 643 -33.33 12.49 -41.60
CA CYS A 643 -34.43 11.85 -40.86
C CYS A 643 -35.25 12.94 -40.16
N ASP A 644 -36.49 13.21 -40.63
CA ASP A 644 -37.37 14.24 -40.06
C ASP A 644 -38.50 13.61 -39.28
N GLY A 645 -38.38 13.57 -37.94
CA GLY A 645 -39.35 13.06 -37.00
C GLY A 645 -40.26 14.14 -36.37
N ARG A 646 -40.09 15.43 -36.79
CA ARG A 646 -40.78 16.56 -36.14
C ARG A 646 -42.29 16.56 -36.28
N THR A 647 -42.80 16.08 -37.41
CA THR A 647 -44.25 16.04 -37.69
C THR A 647 -44.84 14.67 -37.44
N GLN A 648 -44.08 13.62 -37.70
CA GLN A 648 -44.45 12.24 -37.39
C GLN A 648 -43.19 11.51 -36.90
N PRO A 649 -43.24 10.88 -35.70
CA PRO A 649 -42.10 10.17 -35.16
C PRO A 649 -41.55 9.13 -36.14
N LEU A 650 -40.24 9.02 -36.21
CA LEU A 650 -39.52 8.05 -37.04
C LEU A 650 -39.88 6.62 -36.64
N ALA A 651 -39.97 5.71 -37.58
CA ALA A 651 -40.15 4.29 -37.29
C ALA A 651 -38.96 3.75 -36.45
N GLU A 652 -37.75 4.14 -36.84
CA GLU A 652 -36.51 3.85 -36.11
C GLU A 652 -35.62 5.10 -35.99
N PRO A 653 -34.84 5.25 -34.89
CA PRO A 653 -33.91 6.35 -34.78
C PRO A 653 -32.74 6.17 -35.75
N PRO A 654 -32.05 7.24 -36.15
CA PRO A 654 -30.87 7.11 -37.00
C PRO A 654 -29.70 6.51 -36.26
N TYR A 655 -28.93 5.68 -36.98
CA TYR A 655 -27.67 5.12 -36.53
C TYR A 655 -26.57 5.45 -37.56
N VAL A 656 -25.30 5.33 -37.11
CA VAL A 656 -24.16 5.42 -38.02
C VAL A 656 -23.59 4.03 -38.28
N SER A 657 -23.02 3.80 -39.45
CA SER A 657 -22.49 2.51 -39.87
C SER A 657 -20.97 2.37 -39.57
N GLY A 658 -20.27 3.47 -39.41
CA GLY A 658 -18.82 3.50 -39.25
C GLY A 658 -18.29 4.74 -38.54
N ASP A 659 -16.99 4.76 -38.31
CA ASP A 659 -16.32 5.85 -37.59
C ASP A 659 -16.13 7.11 -38.48
N ASP A 660 -16.40 7.01 -39.76
CA ASP A 660 -16.42 8.13 -40.68
C ASP A 660 -17.77 8.85 -40.72
N GLU A 661 -18.75 8.43 -39.92
CA GLU A 661 -20.08 9.02 -39.86
C GLU A 661 -20.39 9.61 -38.47
N PHE A 662 -21.26 10.62 -38.47
CA PHE A 662 -21.82 11.23 -37.27
C PHE A 662 -23.25 11.71 -37.54
N VAL A 663 -23.99 11.98 -36.46
CA VAL A 663 -25.34 12.52 -36.50
C VAL A 663 -25.40 13.89 -35.86
N LEU A 664 -25.96 14.88 -36.53
CA LEU A 664 -26.41 16.12 -35.90
C LEU A 664 -27.90 15.99 -35.56
N SER A 665 -28.23 16.12 -34.29
CA SER A 665 -29.61 16.15 -33.77
C SER A 665 -30.03 17.60 -33.60
N LEU A 666 -31.05 18.02 -34.29
CA LEU A 666 -31.48 19.42 -34.39
C LEU A 666 -32.93 19.59 -33.90
N SER A 667 -33.18 20.74 -33.29
CA SER A 667 -34.50 21.11 -32.81
C SER A 667 -34.76 22.62 -33.00
N GLY A 668 -35.95 23.08 -32.69
CA GLY A 668 -36.29 24.50 -32.68
C GLY A 668 -36.03 25.27 -33.98
N ALA A 669 -35.52 26.47 -33.82
CA ALA A 669 -35.22 27.35 -34.94
C ALA A 669 -34.05 26.85 -35.79
N THR A 670 -33.06 26.22 -35.19
CA THR A 670 -31.92 25.62 -35.89
C THR A 670 -32.37 24.49 -36.81
N ALA A 671 -33.27 23.61 -36.37
CA ALA A 671 -33.81 22.55 -37.22
C ALA A 671 -34.61 23.10 -38.41
N ALA A 672 -35.42 24.20 -38.23
CA ALA A 672 -36.18 24.83 -39.28
C ALA A 672 -35.25 25.50 -40.35
N ALA A 673 -34.24 26.22 -39.86
CA ALA A 673 -33.26 26.90 -40.74
C ALA A 673 -32.45 25.88 -41.55
N VAL A 674 -31.94 24.85 -40.90
CA VAL A 674 -31.12 23.80 -41.55
C VAL A 674 -31.95 22.99 -42.55
N ALA A 675 -33.22 22.66 -42.21
CA ALA A 675 -34.09 21.91 -43.10
C ALA A 675 -34.42 22.68 -44.42
N SER A 676 -34.36 24.01 -44.40
CA SER A 676 -34.56 24.81 -45.59
C SER A 676 -33.42 24.78 -46.63
N VAL A 677 -32.22 24.36 -46.22
CA VAL A 677 -31.01 24.35 -47.04
C VAL A 677 -30.36 22.98 -47.18
N ALA A 678 -30.70 22.02 -46.35
CA ALA A 678 -30.10 20.69 -46.33
C ALA A 678 -30.82 19.75 -47.32
N SER A 679 -30.04 19.03 -48.09
CA SER A 679 -30.46 17.87 -48.89
C SER A 679 -29.35 16.80 -48.81
N VAL A 680 -29.69 15.55 -49.16
CA VAL A 680 -28.67 14.50 -49.31
C VAL A 680 -27.65 14.96 -50.37
N GLY A 681 -26.36 14.87 -50.01
CA GLY A 681 -25.25 15.39 -50.84
C GLY A 681 -24.83 16.84 -50.49
N THR A 682 -25.61 17.56 -49.66
CA THR A 682 -25.19 18.91 -49.25
C THR A 682 -23.90 18.85 -48.42
N GLY A 683 -22.90 19.66 -48.83
CA GLY A 683 -21.67 19.82 -48.07
C GLY A 683 -21.89 20.61 -46.79
N LEU A 684 -21.20 20.23 -45.73
CA LEU A 684 -21.12 20.95 -44.46
C LEU A 684 -19.71 20.85 -43.87
N ARG A 685 -19.41 21.72 -42.93
CA ARG A 685 -18.15 21.69 -42.19
C ARG A 685 -18.45 21.64 -40.71
N VAL A 686 -17.65 20.91 -39.92
CA VAL A 686 -17.83 20.79 -38.46
C VAL A 686 -16.50 21.03 -37.74
N ARG A 687 -16.54 21.65 -36.56
CA ARG A 687 -15.38 21.85 -35.70
C ARG A 687 -15.76 21.66 -34.24
N ALA A 688 -14.82 21.20 -33.43
CA ALA A 688 -14.94 21.15 -31.98
C ALA A 688 -13.97 22.16 -31.36
N ASP A 689 -14.47 22.95 -30.42
CA ASP A 689 -13.73 24.05 -29.80
C ASP A 689 -13.69 23.85 -28.26
N MET A 690 -12.50 23.91 -27.68
CA MET A 690 -12.30 23.81 -26.24
C MET A 690 -11.06 24.60 -25.83
N ALA A 691 -11.15 25.45 -24.82
CA ALA A 691 -10.00 26.11 -24.23
C ALA A 691 -9.68 25.49 -22.87
N ILE A 692 -8.42 25.38 -22.55
CA ILE A 692 -7.91 24.98 -21.22
C ILE A 692 -7.19 26.20 -20.62
N ASP A 693 -7.71 26.71 -19.51
CA ASP A 693 -7.25 27.97 -18.88
C ASP A 693 -7.17 29.13 -19.88
N GLY A 694 -8.13 29.20 -20.81
CA GLY A 694 -8.19 30.22 -21.85
C GLY A 694 -7.29 29.95 -23.06
N VAL A 695 -6.53 28.87 -23.11
CA VAL A 695 -5.66 28.49 -24.23
C VAL A 695 -6.37 27.49 -25.12
N SER A 696 -6.49 27.81 -26.42
CA SER A 696 -7.04 26.92 -27.46
C SER A 696 -5.91 26.42 -28.34
N LYS A 697 -5.38 25.25 -28.04
CA LYS A 697 -4.42 24.50 -28.86
C LYS A 697 -5.05 23.18 -29.28
N PRO A 698 -4.63 22.56 -30.40
CA PRO A 698 -5.08 21.20 -30.70
C PRO A 698 -4.81 20.24 -29.55
N ILE A 699 -5.83 19.50 -29.18
CA ILE A 699 -5.78 18.54 -28.04
C ILE A 699 -5.59 17.15 -28.64
N ILE A 700 -4.58 16.43 -28.14
CA ILE A 700 -4.34 15.01 -28.50
C ILE A 700 -5.06 14.08 -27.52
N THR A 701 -4.89 14.35 -26.23
CA THR A 701 -5.42 13.48 -25.17
C THR A 701 -5.98 14.35 -24.06
N GLN A 702 -7.18 14.01 -23.61
CA GLN A 702 -7.78 14.68 -22.45
C GLN A 702 -8.66 13.73 -21.68
N ASN A 703 -8.60 13.83 -20.36
CA ASN A 703 -9.55 13.18 -19.48
C ASN A 703 -9.93 14.09 -18.32
N ALA A 704 -11.19 14.02 -17.94
CA ALA A 704 -11.74 14.83 -16.85
C ALA A 704 -11.12 14.48 -15.52
N THR A 705 -10.91 15.51 -14.71
CA THR A 705 -10.38 15.41 -13.35
C THR A 705 -11.27 16.19 -12.38
N MET A 706 -10.97 16.16 -11.10
CA MET A 706 -11.69 16.94 -10.11
C MET A 706 -11.38 18.43 -10.24
N PHE A 707 -10.46 18.92 -9.43
CA PHE A 707 -9.94 20.29 -9.45
C PHE A 707 -8.43 20.24 -9.25
N GLN A 708 -7.77 21.37 -9.43
CA GLN A 708 -6.34 21.45 -9.17
C GLN A 708 -6.06 21.41 -7.66
N PHE A 709 -5.17 20.53 -7.26
CA PHE A 709 -4.66 20.41 -5.88
C PHE A 709 -3.33 21.12 -5.69
N MET A 710 -2.63 21.41 -6.78
CA MET A 710 -1.43 22.24 -6.83
C MET A 710 -1.55 23.18 -8.03
N VAL A 711 -1.34 24.45 -7.80
CA VAL A 711 -1.40 25.50 -8.82
C VAL A 711 -0.12 26.32 -8.71
N ASP A 712 0.65 26.38 -9.79
CA ASP A 712 1.90 27.14 -9.87
C ASP A 712 2.87 26.86 -8.72
N GLY A 713 2.96 25.58 -8.31
CA GLY A 713 3.80 25.13 -7.22
C GLY A 713 3.22 25.36 -5.81
N VAL A 714 2.02 25.93 -5.72
CA VAL A 714 1.38 26.28 -4.44
C VAL A 714 0.30 25.27 -4.08
N ASP A 715 0.20 24.92 -2.81
CA ASP A 715 -0.82 24.01 -2.28
C ASP A 715 -2.23 24.63 -2.40
N ALA A 716 -3.04 24.07 -3.26
CA ALA A 716 -4.47 24.39 -3.42
C ALA A 716 -5.38 23.30 -2.80
N SER A 717 -4.83 22.27 -2.17
CA SER A 717 -5.58 21.13 -1.63
C SER A 717 -6.47 21.51 -0.44
N GLN A 718 -6.13 22.58 0.26
CA GLN A 718 -6.85 23.07 1.46
C GLN A 718 -8.03 24.01 1.13
N THR A 719 -8.12 24.48 -0.10
CA THR A 719 -9.14 25.44 -0.55
C THR A 719 -9.90 24.96 -1.78
N PRO A 720 -10.53 23.77 -1.72
CA PRO A 720 -11.27 23.27 -2.87
C PRO A 720 -12.50 24.14 -3.14
N PRO A 721 -12.98 24.20 -4.38
CA PRO A 721 -14.28 24.78 -4.70
C PRO A 721 -15.39 24.18 -3.86
N ALA A 722 -16.42 24.96 -3.52
CA ALA A 722 -17.50 24.54 -2.64
C ALA A 722 -18.25 23.27 -3.12
N THR A 723 -18.12 22.93 -4.40
CA THR A 723 -18.71 21.76 -5.03
C THR A 723 -17.84 20.51 -4.93
N HIS A 724 -16.64 20.59 -4.38
CA HIS A 724 -15.67 19.50 -4.32
C HIS A 724 -15.33 19.17 -2.88
N THR A 725 -15.15 17.89 -2.61
CA THR A 725 -14.82 17.39 -1.29
C THR A 725 -13.31 17.29 -1.14
N ASN A 726 -12.77 17.95 -0.13
CA ASN A 726 -11.39 17.74 0.28
C ASN A 726 -11.28 16.36 0.93
N ILE A 727 -10.20 15.62 0.64
CA ILE A 727 -9.92 14.36 1.31
C ILE A 727 -9.28 14.70 2.66
N THR A 728 -10.07 14.57 3.71
CA THR A 728 -9.65 14.79 5.09
C THR A 728 -9.24 13.51 5.80
N THR A 729 -9.59 12.35 5.23
CA THR A 729 -9.20 11.02 5.69
C THR A 729 -8.24 10.39 4.70
N HIS A 730 -7.48 9.37 5.13
CA HIS A 730 -6.62 8.61 4.22
C HIS A 730 -7.47 7.77 3.28
N ASP A 731 -7.19 7.86 1.98
CA ASP A 731 -7.95 7.16 0.94
C ASP A 731 -7.00 6.73 -0.19
N PRO A 732 -7.30 5.63 -0.91
CA PRO A 732 -6.60 5.35 -2.16
C PRO A 732 -6.86 6.49 -3.14
N VAL A 733 -5.81 6.96 -3.80
CA VAL A 733 -5.92 8.10 -4.71
C VAL A 733 -5.15 7.86 -5.99
N THR A 734 -5.69 8.38 -7.09
CA THR A 734 -4.99 8.48 -8.37
C THR A 734 -4.98 9.93 -8.81
N PHE A 735 -3.81 10.45 -9.16
CA PHE A 735 -3.66 11.84 -9.58
C PHE A 735 -2.58 12.01 -10.63
N ALA A 736 -2.64 13.13 -11.32
CA ALA A 736 -1.66 13.49 -12.32
C ALA A 736 -1.00 14.81 -11.94
N ALA A 737 0.27 14.95 -12.31
CA ALA A 737 1.04 16.15 -12.07
C ALA A 737 1.92 16.47 -13.30
N VAL A 738 2.17 17.74 -13.53
CA VAL A 738 3.03 18.23 -14.62
C VAL A 738 4.08 19.17 -14.05
N ASP A 739 5.27 19.19 -14.67
CA ASP A 739 6.36 20.09 -14.30
C ASP A 739 6.09 21.54 -14.75
N LYS A 740 6.94 22.47 -14.33
CA LYS A 740 6.84 23.88 -14.68
C LYS A 740 6.90 24.17 -16.18
N ASN A 741 7.63 23.34 -16.91
CA ASN A 741 7.76 23.49 -18.36
C ASN A 741 6.63 22.81 -19.14
N ALA A 742 5.73 22.11 -18.42
CA ALA A 742 4.63 21.35 -18.98
C ALA A 742 5.05 20.22 -19.95
N THR A 743 6.28 19.73 -19.83
CA THR A 743 6.87 18.69 -20.69
C THR A 743 7.10 17.36 -20.01
N ARG A 744 7.07 17.35 -18.68
CA ARG A 744 7.17 16.14 -17.89
C ARG A 744 5.87 15.91 -17.13
N LEU A 745 5.41 14.68 -17.18
CA LEU A 745 4.13 14.28 -16.58
C LEU A 745 4.35 13.09 -15.63
N TRP A 746 3.66 13.10 -14.52
CA TRP A 746 3.54 11.97 -13.61
C TRP A 746 2.09 11.52 -13.51
N LEU A 747 1.87 10.21 -13.61
CA LEU A 747 0.65 9.55 -13.16
C LEU A 747 0.98 8.81 -11.88
N ILE A 748 0.27 9.12 -10.82
CA ILE A 748 0.60 8.64 -9.48
C ILE A 748 -0.63 7.94 -8.92
N GLU A 749 -0.42 6.70 -8.51
CA GLU A 749 -1.42 5.90 -7.81
C GLU A 749 -0.89 5.60 -6.40
N VAL A 750 -1.77 5.64 -5.43
CA VAL A 750 -1.46 5.34 -4.04
C VAL A 750 -2.47 4.34 -3.52
N ASP A 751 -1.98 3.19 -3.15
CA ASP A 751 -2.76 2.18 -2.44
C ASP A 751 -3.33 2.77 -1.14
N GLY A 752 -4.47 2.29 -0.72
CA GLY A 752 -5.08 2.76 0.52
C GLY A 752 -6.16 1.84 1.04
N ARG A 753 -6.75 2.19 2.20
CA ARG A 753 -7.71 1.37 2.92
C ARG A 753 -7.18 -0.01 3.32
N GLN A 754 -5.89 -0.18 3.25
CA GLN A 754 -5.20 -1.43 3.53
C GLN A 754 -4.03 -1.12 4.45
N PRO A 755 -4.28 -0.96 5.76
CA PRO A 755 -3.26 -0.49 6.70
C PRO A 755 -2.03 -1.39 6.81
N TRP A 756 -2.10 -2.62 6.29
CA TRP A 756 -0.95 -3.54 6.16
C TRP A 756 -0.08 -3.28 4.92
N VAL A 757 -0.59 -2.55 3.93
CA VAL A 757 0.14 -2.17 2.70
C VAL A 757 0.30 -0.68 2.63
N SER A 758 -0.84 0.03 2.66
CA SER A 758 -0.90 1.48 2.57
C SER A 758 -2.21 2.00 3.14
N MET A 759 -2.14 3.03 3.97
CA MET A 759 -3.33 3.69 4.49
C MET A 759 -4.01 4.59 3.45
N GLY A 760 -3.28 5.00 2.41
CA GLY A 760 -3.71 6.02 1.47
C GLY A 760 -3.21 7.41 1.84
N LEU A 761 -3.69 8.43 1.15
CA LEU A 761 -3.27 9.82 1.34
C LEU A 761 -4.46 10.76 1.59
N LYS A 762 -4.19 11.83 2.32
CA LYS A 762 -5.02 13.04 2.38
C LYS A 762 -4.62 14.00 1.25
N SER A 763 -5.46 14.98 0.98
CA SER A 763 -5.23 15.94 -0.11
C SER A 763 -3.88 16.67 0.00
N TYR A 764 -3.50 17.11 1.19
CA TYR A 764 -2.23 17.82 1.38
C TYR A 764 -0.99 16.93 1.22
N GLU A 765 -1.12 15.62 1.50
CA GLU A 765 -0.03 14.65 1.31
C GLU A 765 0.21 14.40 -0.19
N MET A 766 -0.86 14.41 -1.00
CA MET A 766 -0.74 14.34 -2.47
C MET A 766 0.09 15.53 -2.99
N TYR A 767 -0.20 16.74 -2.51
CA TYR A 767 0.58 17.93 -2.85
C TYR A 767 2.08 17.75 -2.50
N ARG A 768 2.39 17.25 -1.30
CA ARG A 768 3.78 17.05 -0.86
C ARG A 768 4.53 16.04 -1.72
N ILE A 769 3.88 14.95 -2.11
CA ILE A 769 4.48 13.97 -3.02
C ILE A 769 4.72 14.59 -4.40
N ALA A 770 3.74 15.29 -4.95
CA ALA A 770 3.89 15.97 -6.24
C ALA A 770 5.05 16.98 -6.21
N LEU A 771 5.14 17.80 -5.15
CA LEU A 771 6.21 18.76 -4.97
C LEU A 771 7.59 18.09 -4.93
N LYS A 772 7.71 16.97 -4.23
CA LYS A 772 8.96 16.19 -4.14
C LYS A 772 9.39 15.63 -5.50
N LEU A 773 8.45 15.26 -6.35
CA LEU A 773 8.72 14.81 -7.72
C LEU A 773 9.11 15.95 -8.66
N GLY A 774 8.95 17.22 -8.25
CA GLY A 774 9.24 18.40 -9.09
C GLY A 774 8.04 18.92 -9.87
N ALA A 775 6.82 18.54 -9.47
CA ALA A 775 5.60 19.02 -10.09
C ALA A 775 5.37 20.51 -9.85
N TRP A 776 4.63 21.12 -10.76
CA TRP A 776 4.23 22.54 -10.71
C TRP A 776 2.70 22.69 -10.68
N ASN A 777 1.99 21.84 -11.40
CA ASN A 777 0.53 21.73 -11.37
C ASN A 777 0.10 20.29 -11.14
N MET A 778 -1.00 20.08 -10.43
CA MET A 778 -1.52 18.75 -10.12
C MET A 778 -3.04 18.74 -10.11
N THR A 779 -3.61 17.66 -10.59
CA THR A 779 -5.06 17.39 -10.58
C THR A 779 -5.35 15.95 -10.18
N ARG A 780 -6.55 15.68 -9.68
CA ARG A 780 -6.94 14.36 -9.17
C ARG A 780 -7.93 13.67 -10.08
N PHE A 781 -7.70 12.38 -10.31
CA PHE A 781 -8.64 11.44 -10.93
C PHE A 781 -9.61 10.82 -9.90
N ASP A 782 -10.43 9.87 -10.34
CA ASP A 782 -11.25 9.07 -9.46
C ASP A 782 -10.36 8.26 -8.51
N GLY A 783 -10.85 8.07 -7.29
CA GLY A 783 -10.10 7.43 -6.21
C GLY A 783 -10.88 6.32 -5.53
N GLY A 784 -10.50 6.01 -4.30
CA GLY A 784 -11.12 4.93 -3.55
C GLY A 784 -10.90 3.58 -4.22
N GLY A 785 -11.94 2.77 -4.32
CA GLY A 785 -11.85 1.46 -4.98
C GLY A 785 -11.54 1.49 -6.47
N SER A 786 -11.58 2.67 -7.12
CA SER A 786 -11.20 2.83 -8.53
C SER A 786 -9.68 2.94 -8.72
N SER A 787 -8.92 3.32 -7.67
CA SER A 787 -7.47 3.50 -7.78
C SER A 787 -6.78 2.20 -8.18
N CYS A 788 -6.08 2.26 -9.30
CA CYS A 788 -5.28 1.13 -9.80
C CYS A 788 -4.21 1.62 -10.78
N MET A 789 -3.11 0.87 -10.83
CA MET A 789 -2.04 1.03 -11.82
C MET A 789 -1.62 -0.32 -12.37
N TRP A 790 -1.48 -0.38 -13.69
CA TRP A 790 -1.04 -1.58 -14.42
C TRP A 790 0.22 -1.26 -15.21
N VAL A 791 1.18 -2.19 -15.24
CA VAL A 791 2.45 -2.05 -15.96
C VAL A 791 2.76 -3.33 -16.73
N TYR A 792 3.20 -3.18 -17.96
CA TYR A 792 3.68 -4.29 -18.80
C TYR A 792 5.15 -4.57 -18.50
N ASP A 793 5.48 -5.83 -18.32
CA ASP A 793 6.83 -6.32 -18.18
C ASP A 793 7.29 -6.95 -19.49
N PRO A 794 8.25 -6.37 -20.20
CA PRO A 794 8.75 -6.91 -21.47
C PRO A 794 9.55 -8.21 -21.29
N VAL A 795 10.09 -8.48 -20.09
CA VAL A 795 10.88 -9.69 -19.82
C VAL A 795 9.96 -10.91 -19.74
N THR A 796 8.87 -10.79 -18.98
CA THR A 796 7.88 -11.87 -18.83
C THR A 796 6.84 -11.86 -19.95
N SER A 797 6.79 -10.83 -20.78
CA SER A 797 5.77 -10.56 -21.80
C SER A 797 4.35 -10.54 -21.22
N LYS A 798 4.19 -10.11 -19.99
CA LYS A 798 2.92 -10.02 -19.28
C LYS A 798 2.73 -8.63 -18.68
N GLY A 799 1.49 -8.19 -18.59
CA GLY A 799 1.12 -7.04 -17.81
C GLY A 799 0.46 -7.46 -16.50
N SER A 800 0.61 -6.65 -15.49
CA SER A 800 0.00 -6.90 -14.18
C SER A 800 -0.27 -5.61 -13.46
N LEU A 801 -1.21 -5.66 -12.50
CA LEU A 801 -1.36 -4.60 -11.52
C LEU A 801 -0.09 -4.51 -10.67
N VAL A 802 0.41 -3.29 -10.51
CA VAL A 802 1.48 -2.96 -9.58
C VAL A 802 0.95 -2.28 -8.31
N SER A 803 -0.30 -1.84 -8.35
CA SER A 803 -1.09 -1.38 -7.22
C SER A 803 -1.85 -2.54 -6.56
N ASN A 804 -2.39 -2.30 -5.37
CA ASN A 804 -3.21 -3.23 -4.63
C ASN A 804 -4.63 -2.67 -4.44
N PRO A 805 -5.59 -3.02 -5.30
CA PRO A 805 -6.94 -2.48 -5.26
C PRO A 805 -7.63 -2.68 -3.91
N SER A 806 -8.31 -1.65 -3.43
CA SER A 806 -8.90 -1.64 -2.08
C SER A 806 -10.31 -2.25 -1.99
N ASP A 807 -10.95 -2.57 -3.11
CA ASP A 807 -12.27 -3.20 -3.10
C ASP A 807 -12.17 -4.70 -2.77
N SER A 808 -13.11 -5.23 -1.99
CA SER A 808 -13.14 -6.63 -1.58
C SER A 808 -13.20 -7.63 -2.75
N LYS A 809 -13.66 -7.17 -3.91
CA LYS A 809 -13.72 -7.96 -5.15
C LYS A 809 -12.49 -7.79 -6.05
N GLY A 810 -11.48 -7.09 -5.56
CA GLY A 810 -10.28 -6.76 -6.32
C GLY A 810 -10.45 -5.52 -7.21
N GLU A 811 -9.90 -5.57 -8.40
CA GLU A 811 -9.89 -4.45 -9.33
C GLU A 811 -11.30 -4.02 -9.77
N ARG A 812 -11.62 -2.74 -9.61
CA ARG A 812 -12.91 -2.18 -10.01
C ARG A 812 -12.94 -1.92 -11.51
N SER A 813 -14.05 -2.27 -12.15
CA SER A 813 -14.33 -1.84 -13.53
C SER A 813 -14.67 -0.36 -13.58
N CYS A 814 -13.87 0.44 -14.26
CA CYS A 814 -14.04 1.87 -14.45
C CYS A 814 -14.48 2.20 -15.88
N LEU A 815 -14.91 3.43 -16.11
CA LEU A 815 -15.41 3.83 -17.42
C LEU A 815 -14.29 4.19 -18.39
N ASN A 816 -13.25 4.83 -17.89
CA ASN A 816 -12.13 5.30 -18.69
C ASN A 816 -10.80 5.26 -17.94
N TYR A 817 -9.72 5.28 -18.69
CA TYR A 817 -8.37 5.08 -18.19
C TYR A 817 -7.37 6.00 -18.92
N MET A 818 -6.31 6.41 -18.23
CA MET A 818 -5.13 7.00 -18.84
C MET A 818 -4.11 5.91 -19.11
N LEU A 819 -3.58 5.87 -20.31
CA LEU A 819 -2.64 4.83 -20.77
C LEU A 819 -1.36 5.47 -21.31
N ILE A 820 -0.26 4.77 -21.14
CA ILE A 820 0.98 5.03 -21.86
C ILE A 820 1.16 3.88 -22.87
N THR A 821 1.30 4.22 -24.13
CA THR A 821 1.50 3.27 -25.21
C THR A 821 2.82 3.55 -25.94
N LYS A 822 3.36 2.56 -26.64
CA LYS A 822 4.46 2.81 -27.58
C LYS A 822 3.95 3.67 -28.74
N LYS A 823 4.78 4.61 -29.15
CA LYS A 823 4.57 5.32 -30.41
C LYS A 823 4.68 4.33 -31.58
N GLN A 824 3.75 4.40 -32.50
CA GLN A 824 3.74 3.59 -33.73
C GLN A 824 4.68 4.18 -34.76
#